data_b5232795b2f8ef512e10ab38b8e7feb4
#
_entry.id   b5232795b2f8ef512e10ab38b8e7feb4
#
_cell.length_a   1.000
_cell.length_b   1.000
_cell.length_c   1.000
_cell.angle_alpha   90.00
_cell.angle_beta   90.00
_cell.angle_gamma   90.00
#
_symmetry.space_group_name_H-M   'P 1'
#
loop_
_entity.id
_entity.type
_entity.pdbx_description
1 polymer ?
#
loop_
_entity_poly.entity_id
_entity_poly.type
_entity_poly.pdbx_seq_one_letter_code
_entity_poly.pdbx_strand_id
1 'polypeptide(L)'
;MLTARVNKVEHCLMPITVLLQQMDDSGYTTAANRIYFPQKNIHMAKANKKSGGGETHQVADDTHPYLTNNQGMHIADNQNSLKAGERGPVLLEDFILREKIFHFDHERIPERIVHARGSAAHGFFELYESLSAITKADIFQRAGEKTPLFTRFSTVAGGAGSVDTPRDVRGFAVKFYTKEGNWDLVGNNIPVFFIQDAIKFPDLVHAVKMEADRAYPQAGSAHDTFWDFVSLMPETSHMIMWAMSDRTIPRSLRTMEGFGVHTFQLVNAKGKSTFVKFHWKPKLGLQSTVWDEALKLQAADNDYHRRDLYEAIDRGDFPEWELGLQLFDQRTADKLPFDVLDPTKLIPEEVVPVRIVGRMVLDRNPDNFFAETEQVAYCPANIVPGIDFTNDPLLQGRLFSYLDTQKSRLGTANFHQIPINAPKCPFMNMQRDGMMQMQVPTGRANYEPNSLDMAGEEAGPRECPVTGFSSFRGRAEEGEQGDKLRIRPASFADHYSQARMFLHSQTENEQAHMASAMVFELSKVTLEHVQMKVLANFRNVSESFAARVAKGLGLPLPAKTPSAQPVQDLKPSPALSIQKNMKEILKGRCVGILINDGSDAGAIDKLQKDIKKAGGTSKLVAPRLNGIVLSDQSKIKVDGQLAGTPSQLFDAVAIVLSEAGAAQLLNEGAAIQWAMDAFGHLKAIGFNKEARPLLDKAGVAADEGVVETGKQFIIMAAKRFFQREPSVRMLA
;
A
#
# COMPACT_ATOMS: atom_id res chain seq x y z
N MET A 1 -34.14 -22.26 -49.05
CA MET A 1 -35.56 -22.23 -48.67
C MET A 1 -35.73 -22.91 -47.31
N LEU A 2 -35.92 -22.13 -46.28
CA LEU A 2 -36.74 -22.43 -45.11
C LEU A 2 -36.54 -21.27 -44.11
N THR A 3 -37.56 -20.47 -44.06
CA THR A 3 -37.74 -19.33 -43.19
C THR A 3 -38.02 -19.81 -41.78
N ALA A 4 -37.22 -19.35 -40.81
CA ALA A 4 -37.51 -19.52 -39.40
C ALA A 4 -38.16 -18.25 -38.84
N ARG A 5 -39.35 -18.43 -38.28
CA ARG A 5 -40.21 -17.42 -37.69
C ARG A 5 -39.61 -16.87 -36.39
N VAL A 6 -39.61 -15.56 -36.31
CA VAL A 6 -39.47 -14.80 -35.06
C VAL A 6 -40.77 -14.92 -34.29
N ASN A 7 -40.77 -15.51 -33.11
CA ASN A 7 -41.85 -15.40 -32.16
C ASN A 7 -41.62 -14.22 -31.23
N LYS A 8 -42.47 -13.21 -31.39
CA LYS A 8 -42.71 -12.17 -30.39
C LYS A 8 -43.29 -12.81 -29.13
N VAL A 9 -42.70 -12.49 -28.00
CA VAL A 9 -43.35 -12.60 -26.71
C VAL A 9 -43.76 -11.20 -26.31
N GLU A 10 -45.00 -10.86 -26.67
CA GLU A 10 -45.78 -9.80 -26.02
C GLU A 10 -46.65 -10.44 -24.93
N HIS A 11 -46.81 -9.68 -23.85
CA HIS A 11 -47.76 -9.83 -22.75
C HIS A 11 -47.20 -10.41 -21.43
N CYS A 12 -46.90 -9.45 -20.57
CA CYS A 12 -47.47 -9.40 -19.22
C CYS A 12 -47.38 -7.96 -18.67
N LEU A 13 -48.22 -7.07 -19.22
CA LEU A 13 -48.63 -5.85 -18.54
C LEU A 13 -50.06 -6.09 -18.05
N MET A 14 -50.22 -6.52 -16.82
CA MET A 14 -51.49 -6.39 -16.12
C MET A 14 -51.62 -4.96 -15.58
N PRO A 15 -52.70 -4.24 -15.88
CA PRO A 15 -52.91 -2.91 -15.33
C PRO A 15 -53.29 -3.01 -13.86
N ILE A 16 -52.58 -2.25 -13.03
CA ILE A 16 -52.94 -1.95 -11.64
C ILE A 16 -54.19 -1.05 -11.65
N THR A 17 -55.36 -1.61 -11.93
CA THR A 17 -56.61 -0.88 -11.90
C THR A 17 -57.74 -1.68 -11.21
N VAL A 18 -57.46 -2.75 -10.50
CA VAL A 18 -58.49 -3.57 -9.84
C VAL A 18 -58.35 -3.65 -8.31
N LEU A 19 -57.59 -2.77 -7.68
CA LEU A 19 -57.46 -2.75 -6.21
C LEU A 19 -57.87 -1.41 -5.58
N LEU A 20 -58.87 -0.74 -6.16
CA LEU A 20 -59.48 0.48 -5.62
C LEU A 20 -60.99 0.40 -5.50
N GLN A 21 -61.50 -0.73 -5.02
CA GLN A 21 -62.93 -0.82 -4.68
C GLN A 21 -63.19 -1.75 -3.49
N GLN A 22 -62.56 -1.42 -2.38
CA GLN A 22 -63.04 -1.71 -1.03
C GLN A 22 -62.40 -0.71 -0.09
N MET A 23 -62.99 0.46 0.02
CA MET A 23 -62.69 1.39 1.12
C MET A 23 -63.90 1.50 1.97
N ASP A 24 -63.74 1.13 3.21
CA ASP A 24 -64.65 1.34 4.30
C ASP A 24 -64.55 2.81 4.82
N ASP A 25 -65.69 3.31 5.30
CA ASP A 25 -65.89 4.67 5.77
C ASP A 25 -65.12 4.99 7.06
N SER A 26 -63.89 5.42 6.96
CA SER A 26 -63.26 6.20 8.02
C SER A 26 -62.22 7.16 7.47
N GLY A 27 -62.61 8.42 7.37
CA GLY A 27 -61.83 9.48 6.75
C GLY A 27 -60.52 9.81 7.47
N TYR A 28 -59.41 9.49 6.83
CA TYR A 28 -58.12 10.19 7.01
C TYR A 28 -57.42 10.33 5.66
N THR A 29 -57.31 11.57 5.21
CA THR A 29 -56.50 11.94 4.03
C THR A 29 -55.03 11.96 4.39
N THR A 30 -54.25 11.03 3.82
CA THR A 30 -52.79 11.15 3.78
C THR A 30 -52.32 11.44 2.36
N ALA A 31 -51.66 12.56 2.20
CA ALA A 31 -51.06 13.00 0.94
C ALA A 31 -49.98 12.03 0.47
N ALA A 32 -50.17 11.31 -0.61
CA ALA A 32 -49.15 10.49 -1.23
C ALA A 32 -48.23 11.38 -2.09
N ASN A 33 -47.04 11.63 -1.60
CA ASN A 33 -45.95 12.21 -2.38
C ASN A 33 -45.49 11.21 -3.46
N ARG A 34 -45.79 11.49 -4.72
CA ARG A 34 -45.21 10.76 -5.85
C ARG A 34 -43.75 11.10 -5.97
N ILE A 35 -42.90 10.14 -5.64
CA ILE A 35 -41.48 10.20 -5.96
C ILE A 35 -41.32 9.80 -7.44
N TYR A 36 -40.92 10.78 -8.25
CA TYR A 36 -40.54 10.56 -9.64
C TYR A 36 -39.11 10.03 -9.69
N PHE A 37 -38.90 8.79 -10.11
CA PHE A 37 -37.58 8.30 -10.47
C PHE A 37 -37.35 8.57 -11.97
N PRO A 38 -36.23 9.20 -12.36
CA PRO A 38 -35.91 9.35 -13.77
C PRO A 38 -35.51 7.98 -14.35
N GLN A 39 -36.17 7.58 -15.43
CA GLN A 39 -35.76 6.42 -16.21
C GLN A 39 -34.38 6.70 -16.83
N LYS A 40 -33.34 6.10 -16.30
CA LYS A 40 -32.07 5.98 -17.01
C LYS A 40 -32.17 4.87 -18.05
N ASN A 41 -31.86 5.18 -19.29
CA ASN A 41 -31.77 4.20 -20.38
C ASN A 41 -30.75 3.10 -19.99
N ILE A 42 -31.24 1.91 -19.75
CA ILE A 42 -30.41 0.74 -19.46
C ILE A 42 -29.86 0.25 -20.80
N HIS A 43 -28.58 0.53 -21.03
CA HIS A 43 -27.84 -0.19 -22.06
C HIS A 43 -27.59 -1.62 -21.57
N MET A 44 -28.33 -2.57 -22.13
CA MET A 44 -28.01 -3.98 -21.94
C MET A 44 -26.60 -4.26 -22.41
N ALA A 45 -25.71 -4.63 -21.47
CA ALA A 45 -24.41 -5.17 -21.80
C ALA A 45 -24.60 -6.44 -22.65
N LYS A 46 -23.98 -6.47 -23.83
CA LYS A 46 -23.98 -7.66 -24.69
C LYS A 46 -23.36 -8.82 -23.91
N ALA A 47 -24.16 -9.83 -23.63
CA ALA A 47 -23.69 -11.08 -23.04
C ALA A 47 -22.53 -11.64 -23.88
N ASN A 48 -21.35 -11.77 -23.26
CA ASN A 48 -20.17 -12.34 -23.89
C ASN A 48 -20.41 -13.85 -24.07
N LYS A 49 -20.77 -14.27 -25.26
CA LYS A 49 -20.83 -15.69 -25.61
C LYS A 49 -19.42 -16.24 -25.71
N LYS A 50 -19.02 -17.02 -24.76
CA LYS A 50 -18.07 -18.14 -24.72
C LYS A 50 -17.33 -18.18 -23.41
N SER A 51 -17.89 -18.86 -22.45
CA SER A 51 -17.09 -19.56 -21.47
C SER A 51 -17.10 -21.03 -21.88
N GLY A 52 -15.93 -21.62 -22.06
CA GLY A 52 -15.85 -23.05 -22.26
C GLY A 52 -16.14 -23.77 -20.95
N GLY A 53 -17.17 -24.59 -20.94
CA GLY A 53 -17.41 -25.47 -19.82
C GLY A 53 -18.62 -25.12 -18.97
N GLY A 54 -19.74 -25.67 -19.29
CA GLY A 54 -20.94 -25.70 -18.50
C GLY A 54 -21.91 -24.53 -18.74
N GLU A 55 -23.14 -24.89 -18.87
CA GLU A 55 -24.26 -23.96 -19.07
C GLU A 55 -24.68 -23.24 -17.78
N THR A 56 -23.95 -23.46 -16.68
CA THR A 56 -24.32 -23.06 -15.33
C THR A 56 -23.38 -22.02 -14.76
N HIS A 57 -23.27 -20.84 -15.39
CA HIS A 57 -22.57 -19.72 -14.78
C HIS A 57 -23.51 -18.84 -14.00
N GLN A 58 -23.19 -18.62 -12.73
CA GLN A 58 -23.81 -17.57 -11.95
C GLN A 58 -23.36 -16.21 -12.50
N VAL A 59 -24.32 -15.39 -12.91
CA VAL A 59 -24.09 -14.01 -13.31
C VAL A 59 -24.69 -13.12 -12.22
N ALA A 60 -23.83 -12.38 -11.53
CA ALA A 60 -24.29 -11.33 -10.63
C ALA A 60 -24.70 -10.11 -11.47
N ASP A 61 -25.89 -9.58 -11.21
CA ASP A 61 -26.42 -8.37 -11.84
C ASP A 61 -26.92 -7.42 -10.75
N ASP A 62 -26.08 -6.48 -10.38
CA ASP A 62 -26.37 -5.45 -9.38
C ASP A 62 -27.29 -4.34 -9.89
N THR A 63 -27.64 -4.36 -11.17
CA THR A 63 -28.63 -3.46 -11.78
C THR A 63 -30.04 -4.07 -11.84
N HIS A 64 -30.18 -5.33 -11.39
CA HIS A 64 -31.46 -6.03 -11.41
C HIS A 64 -32.49 -5.33 -10.50
N PRO A 65 -33.75 -5.13 -10.95
CA PRO A 65 -34.75 -4.36 -10.19
C PRO A 65 -35.27 -5.08 -8.94
N TYR A 66 -35.02 -6.38 -8.82
CA TYR A 66 -35.46 -7.20 -7.69
C TYR A 66 -34.29 -7.90 -7.03
N LEU A 67 -34.35 -8.04 -5.70
CA LEU A 67 -33.43 -8.92 -5.00
C LEU A 67 -33.74 -10.37 -5.28
N THR A 68 -32.73 -11.21 -5.28
CA THR A 68 -32.88 -12.66 -5.37
C THR A 68 -32.15 -13.35 -4.23
N ASN A 69 -32.49 -14.58 -3.94
CA ASN A 69 -31.66 -15.47 -3.17
C ASN A 69 -30.47 -16.01 -4.02
N ASN A 70 -29.59 -16.81 -3.44
CA ASN A 70 -28.43 -17.41 -4.15
C ASN A 70 -28.84 -18.40 -5.27
N GLN A 71 -30.10 -18.82 -5.31
CA GLN A 71 -30.66 -19.71 -6.34
C GLN A 71 -31.41 -18.94 -7.44
N GLY A 72 -31.39 -17.61 -7.40
CA GLY A 72 -32.01 -16.75 -8.39
C GLY A 72 -33.53 -16.52 -8.20
N MET A 73 -34.11 -16.97 -7.07
CA MET A 73 -35.51 -16.75 -6.79
C MET A 73 -35.77 -15.33 -6.28
N HIS A 74 -36.76 -14.64 -6.80
CA HIS A 74 -37.13 -13.28 -6.42
C HIS A 74 -37.59 -13.20 -4.96
N ILE A 75 -37.09 -12.17 -4.26
CA ILE A 75 -37.46 -11.86 -2.88
C ILE A 75 -38.38 -10.65 -2.86
N ALA A 76 -39.57 -10.81 -2.32
CA ALA A 76 -40.55 -9.72 -2.21
C ALA A 76 -40.29 -8.84 -0.97
N ASP A 77 -39.92 -9.43 0.14
CA ASP A 77 -39.63 -8.74 1.41
C ASP A 77 -38.39 -9.32 2.08
N ASN A 78 -37.33 -8.51 2.20
CA ASN A 78 -36.07 -8.85 2.90
C ASN A 78 -35.93 -8.07 4.21
N GLN A 79 -36.98 -7.36 4.67
CA GLN A 79 -36.97 -6.54 5.88
C GLN A 79 -37.67 -7.21 7.06
N ASN A 80 -38.61 -8.11 6.75
CA ASN A 80 -39.43 -8.80 7.74
C ASN A 80 -39.23 -10.30 7.64
N SER A 81 -38.95 -10.95 8.78
CA SER A 81 -38.88 -12.42 8.85
C SER A 81 -40.29 -13.02 8.81
N LEU A 82 -40.41 -14.23 8.28
CA LEU A 82 -41.66 -14.99 8.27
C LEU A 82 -42.09 -15.32 9.69
N LYS A 83 -43.34 -15.08 10.03
CA LYS A 83 -43.93 -15.30 11.35
C LYS A 83 -45.21 -16.13 11.29
N ALA A 84 -45.48 -16.85 12.37
CA ALA A 84 -46.77 -17.50 12.56
C ALA A 84 -47.80 -16.51 13.15
N GLY A 85 -48.40 -15.69 12.30
CA GLY A 85 -49.28 -14.59 12.71
C GLY A 85 -48.56 -13.29 13.00
N GLU A 86 -49.28 -12.19 13.13
CA GLU A 86 -48.74 -10.83 13.18
C GLU A 86 -47.73 -10.61 14.35
N ARG A 87 -47.97 -11.19 15.51
CA ARG A 87 -47.15 -11.13 16.70
C ARG A 87 -46.62 -12.51 17.13
N GLY A 88 -46.69 -13.47 16.24
CA GLY A 88 -46.26 -14.85 16.49
C GLY A 88 -44.73 -15.02 16.39
N PRO A 89 -44.23 -16.23 16.68
CA PRO A 89 -42.83 -16.56 16.56
C PRO A 89 -42.33 -16.48 15.10
N VAL A 90 -41.06 -16.12 14.96
CA VAL A 90 -40.31 -16.23 13.70
C VAL A 90 -40.14 -17.72 13.37
N LEU A 91 -40.35 -18.07 12.09
CA LEU A 91 -40.27 -19.42 11.59
C LEU A 91 -38.95 -19.66 10.88
N LEU A 92 -38.18 -20.67 11.31
CA LEU A 92 -36.89 -21.03 10.71
C LEU A 92 -37.03 -21.70 9.33
N GLU A 93 -38.23 -21.99 8.86
CA GLU A 93 -38.49 -22.35 7.46
C GLU A 93 -38.30 -21.17 6.50
N ASP A 94 -38.21 -19.93 7.00
CA ASP A 94 -37.82 -18.73 6.26
C ASP A 94 -36.40 -18.89 5.70
N PHE A 95 -36.30 -19.29 4.45
CA PHE A 95 -35.01 -19.47 3.79
C PHE A 95 -34.29 -18.16 3.52
N ILE A 96 -35.03 -17.05 3.37
CA ILE A 96 -34.41 -15.71 3.19
C ILE A 96 -33.66 -15.31 4.46
N LEU A 97 -34.29 -15.47 5.63
CA LEU A 97 -33.65 -15.23 6.93
C LEU A 97 -32.42 -16.11 7.13
N ARG A 98 -32.54 -17.42 6.87
CA ARG A 98 -31.42 -18.35 7.02
C ARG A 98 -30.25 -18.03 6.10
N GLU A 99 -30.51 -17.79 4.81
CA GLU A 99 -29.46 -17.50 3.83
C GLU A 99 -28.74 -16.19 4.15
N LYS A 100 -29.49 -15.15 4.52
CA LYS A 100 -28.97 -13.83 4.87
C LYS A 100 -28.07 -13.90 6.12
N ILE A 101 -28.49 -14.59 7.19
CA ILE A 101 -27.69 -14.77 8.40
C ILE A 101 -26.48 -15.67 8.11
N PHE A 102 -26.71 -16.80 7.45
CA PHE A 102 -25.63 -17.73 7.10
C PHE A 102 -24.49 -17.03 6.34
N HIS A 103 -24.81 -16.26 5.30
CA HIS A 103 -23.79 -15.55 4.55
C HIS A 103 -23.06 -14.53 5.42
N PHE A 104 -23.81 -13.72 6.19
CA PHE A 104 -23.25 -12.72 7.07
C PHE A 104 -22.26 -13.30 8.11
N ASP A 105 -22.58 -14.43 8.71
CA ASP A 105 -21.74 -15.11 9.70
C ASP A 105 -20.41 -15.60 9.11
N HIS A 106 -20.30 -15.69 7.76
CA HIS A 106 -19.12 -16.23 7.06
C HIS A 106 -18.43 -15.19 6.14
N GLU A 107 -18.72 -13.90 6.30
CA GLU A 107 -18.13 -12.82 5.49
C GLU A 107 -16.73 -12.42 5.91
N ARG A 108 -16.02 -13.25 6.66
CA ARG A 108 -14.65 -12.98 7.08
C ARG A 108 -13.74 -14.13 6.71
N ILE A 109 -12.52 -13.79 6.32
CA ILE A 109 -11.41 -14.74 6.16
C ILE A 109 -10.32 -14.38 7.17
N PRO A 110 -9.44 -15.30 7.55
CA PRO A 110 -8.28 -14.97 8.36
C PRO A 110 -7.48 -13.83 7.73
N GLU A 111 -7.04 -12.88 8.53
CA GLU A 111 -6.16 -11.82 8.02
C GLU A 111 -4.78 -12.40 7.66
N ARG A 112 -4.02 -11.67 6.83
CA ARG A 112 -2.63 -12.04 6.52
C ARG A 112 -1.79 -12.03 7.80
N ILE A 113 -0.86 -12.96 7.91
CA ILE A 113 0.06 -13.09 9.06
C ILE A 113 0.80 -11.77 9.31
N VAL A 114 1.27 -11.14 8.25
CA VAL A 114 1.75 -9.76 8.19
C VAL A 114 1.10 -9.08 6.99
N HIS A 115 1.12 -7.76 6.92
CA HIS A 115 0.48 -6.97 5.86
C HIS A 115 -1.06 -7.07 5.84
N ALA A 116 -1.69 -7.28 7.00
CA ALA A 116 -3.15 -7.42 7.09
C ALA A 116 -3.87 -6.15 6.63
N ARG A 117 -3.46 -4.97 7.14
CA ARG A 117 -4.00 -3.69 6.69
C ARG A 117 -3.35 -3.25 5.40
N GLY A 118 -4.15 -2.97 4.37
CA GLY A 118 -3.64 -2.49 3.09
C GLY A 118 -4.73 -1.97 2.17
N SER A 119 -4.30 -1.39 1.05
CA SER A 119 -5.14 -0.90 -0.04
C SER A 119 -4.47 -1.23 -1.37
N ALA A 120 -5.27 -1.32 -2.43
CA ALA A 120 -4.80 -1.76 -3.72
C ALA A 120 -5.41 -0.96 -4.86
N ALA A 121 -4.81 -1.07 -6.03
CA ALA A 121 -5.33 -0.51 -7.27
C ALA A 121 -4.90 -1.33 -8.48
N HIS A 122 -5.73 -1.30 -9.51
CA HIS A 122 -5.40 -1.79 -10.84
C HIS A 122 -4.59 -0.77 -11.61
N GLY A 123 -3.88 -1.24 -12.62
CA GLY A 123 -3.12 -0.39 -13.51
C GLY A 123 -2.43 -1.19 -14.60
N PHE A 124 -1.39 -0.59 -15.15
CA PHE A 124 -0.54 -1.22 -16.16
C PHE A 124 0.92 -0.86 -15.97
N PHE A 125 1.77 -1.76 -16.43
CA PHE A 125 3.20 -1.52 -16.66
C PHE A 125 3.43 -1.25 -18.14
N GLU A 126 4.20 -0.21 -18.46
CA GLU A 126 4.60 0.14 -19.81
C GLU A 126 6.13 0.12 -19.91
N LEU A 127 6.65 -0.74 -20.79
CA LEU A 127 8.09 -0.86 -21.05
C LEU A 127 8.58 0.28 -21.94
N TYR A 128 9.70 0.92 -21.60
CA TYR A 128 10.27 2.01 -22.39
C TYR A 128 11.16 1.52 -23.54
N GLU A 129 11.91 0.44 -23.31
CA GLU A 129 12.86 -0.13 -24.27
C GLU A 129 12.96 -1.65 -24.13
N SER A 130 13.27 -2.34 -25.21
CA SER A 130 13.45 -3.81 -25.19
C SER A 130 14.67 -4.21 -24.36
N LEU A 131 14.49 -5.21 -23.49
CA LEU A 131 15.54 -5.83 -22.68
C LEU A 131 15.92 -7.23 -23.18
N SER A 132 15.64 -7.56 -24.44
CA SER A 132 15.89 -8.88 -25.03
C SER A 132 17.34 -9.38 -24.91
N ALA A 133 18.31 -8.47 -24.84
CA ALA A 133 19.71 -8.81 -24.61
C ALA A 133 19.97 -9.34 -23.18
N ILE A 134 19.09 -9.03 -22.21
CA ILE A 134 19.27 -9.30 -20.77
C ILE A 134 18.35 -10.43 -20.32
N THR A 135 17.11 -10.44 -20.78
CA THR A 135 16.10 -11.44 -20.40
C THR A 135 15.24 -11.87 -21.57
N LYS A 136 14.79 -13.12 -21.57
CA LYS A 136 13.79 -13.63 -22.51
C LYS A 136 12.34 -13.40 -22.06
N ALA A 137 12.09 -12.88 -20.84
CA ALA A 137 10.75 -12.64 -20.32
C ALA A 137 9.94 -11.73 -21.25
N ASP A 138 8.76 -12.18 -21.67
CA ASP A 138 7.93 -11.50 -22.68
C ASP A 138 7.57 -10.07 -22.30
N ILE A 139 7.30 -9.81 -21.02
CA ILE A 139 6.98 -8.48 -20.49
C ILE A 139 8.08 -7.44 -20.76
N PHE A 140 9.32 -7.87 -21.02
CA PHE A 140 10.48 -7.00 -21.24
C PHE A 140 10.95 -6.99 -22.72
N GLN A 141 10.15 -7.50 -23.67
CA GLN A 141 10.59 -7.61 -25.07
C GLN A 141 10.23 -6.40 -25.93
N ARG A 142 9.06 -5.79 -25.74
CA ARG A 142 8.51 -4.81 -26.70
C ARG A 142 8.26 -3.47 -26.01
N ALA A 143 9.00 -2.45 -26.48
CA ALA A 143 8.79 -1.06 -26.04
C ALA A 143 7.34 -0.59 -26.30
N GLY A 144 6.77 0.16 -25.37
CA GLY A 144 5.40 0.70 -25.44
C GLY A 144 4.30 -0.33 -25.14
N GLU A 145 4.64 -1.60 -24.93
CA GLU A 145 3.65 -2.60 -24.56
C GLU A 145 3.18 -2.39 -23.13
N LYS A 146 1.85 -2.46 -22.94
CA LYS A 146 1.20 -2.32 -21.63
C LYS A 146 0.78 -3.68 -21.11
N THR A 147 1.31 -4.06 -19.95
CA THR A 147 0.95 -5.28 -19.23
C THR A 147 0.03 -4.91 -18.05
N PRO A 148 -1.20 -5.45 -17.97
CA PRO A 148 -2.07 -5.21 -16.84
C PRO A 148 -1.44 -5.67 -15.53
N LEU A 149 -1.72 -4.95 -14.44
CA LEU A 149 -1.23 -5.30 -13.11
C LEU A 149 -2.24 -4.95 -12.01
N PHE A 150 -1.98 -5.51 -10.83
CA PHE A 150 -2.66 -5.17 -9.59
C PHE A 150 -1.62 -4.96 -8.49
N THR A 151 -1.61 -3.78 -7.88
CA THR A 151 -0.64 -3.43 -6.85
C THR A 151 -1.33 -3.27 -5.51
N ARG A 152 -0.76 -3.86 -4.46
CA ARG A 152 -1.22 -3.70 -3.08
C ARG A 152 -0.13 -3.11 -2.20
N PHE A 153 -0.48 -2.03 -1.51
CA PHE A 153 0.31 -1.42 -0.44
C PHE A 153 -0.24 -1.83 0.92
N SER A 154 0.62 -1.94 1.92
CA SER A 154 0.19 -2.39 3.26
C SER A 154 1.16 -1.94 4.33
N THR A 155 0.69 -1.77 5.57
CA THR A 155 1.56 -1.82 6.75
C THR A 155 2.00 -3.25 7.00
N VAL A 156 2.90 -3.52 7.95
CA VAL A 156 3.42 -4.87 8.22
C VAL A 156 2.88 -5.43 9.53
N ALA A 157 3.06 -4.72 10.63
CA ALA A 157 2.81 -5.25 11.97
C ALA A 157 1.33 -5.21 12.38
N GLY A 158 0.60 -4.16 12.01
CA GLY A 158 -0.78 -3.93 12.43
C GLY A 158 -1.78 -4.89 11.81
N GLY A 159 -2.84 -5.23 12.57
CA GLY A 159 -4.00 -5.96 12.08
C GLY A 159 -4.82 -5.16 11.07
N ALA A 160 -5.82 -5.78 10.44
CA ALA A 160 -6.67 -5.14 9.43
C ALA A 160 -7.37 -3.86 9.94
N GLY A 161 -7.74 -3.82 11.22
CA GLY A 161 -8.39 -2.69 11.89
C GLY A 161 -7.44 -1.64 12.48
N SER A 162 -6.11 -1.75 12.26
CA SER A 162 -5.14 -0.75 12.71
C SER A 162 -5.18 0.52 11.84
N VAL A 163 -4.23 1.43 12.04
CA VAL A 163 -4.16 2.73 11.35
C VAL A 163 -3.15 2.72 10.21
N ASP A 164 -3.23 3.70 9.28
CA ASP A 164 -2.36 3.77 8.10
C ASP A 164 -0.98 4.40 8.36
N THR A 165 -0.85 5.24 9.39
CA THR A 165 0.35 6.06 9.59
C THR A 165 1.23 5.69 10.80
N PRO A 166 1.27 4.41 11.29
CA PRO A 166 2.25 4.04 12.28
C PRO A 166 3.66 4.06 11.67
N ARG A 167 4.67 4.15 12.52
CA ARG A 167 6.05 3.88 12.13
C ARG A 167 6.18 2.39 11.82
N ASP A 168 6.14 2.04 10.55
CA ASP A 168 6.15 0.66 10.09
C ASP A 168 6.67 0.59 8.64
N VAL A 169 7.18 -0.54 8.24
CA VAL A 169 7.47 -0.86 6.83
C VAL A 169 6.18 -0.81 6.02
N ARG A 170 6.27 -0.42 4.76
CA ARG A 170 5.15 -0.54 3.81
C ARG A 170 5.44 -1.65 2.81
N GLY A 171 4.56 -2.65 2.76
CA GLY A 171 4.54 -3.63 1.68
C GLY A 171 4.24 -2.95 0.35
N PHE A 172 4.89 -3.44 -0.69
CA PHE A 172 4.76 -2.98 -2.07
C PHE A 172 4.73 -4.21 -2.97
N ALA A 173 3.56 -4.81 -3.17
CA ALA A 173 3.39 -6.05 -3.91
C ALA A 173 2.70 -5.76 -5.26
N VAL A 174 3.31 -6.21 -6.35
CA VAL A 174 2.82 -6.03 -7.72
C VAL A 174 2.62 -7.38 -8.37
N LYS A 175 1.41 -7.65 -8.85
CA LYS A 175 1.06 -8.81 -9.68
C LYS A 175 0.92 -8.35 -11.12
N PHE A 176 1.77 -8.85 -12.00
CA PHE A 176 1.68 -8.64 -13.45
C PHE A 176 0.94 -9.81 -14.09
N TYR A 177 -0.07 -9.51 -14.88
CA TYR A 177 -0.79 -10.49 -15.67
C TYR A 177 -0.18 -10.56 -17.07
N THR A 178 0.93 -11.31 -17.19
CA THR A 178 1.67 -11.39 -18.45
C THR A 178 1.06 -12.41 -19.42
N LYS A 179 1.55 -12.45 -20.65
CA LYS A 179 1.13 -13.44 -21.64
C LYS A 179 1.69 -14.85 -21.36
N GLU A 180 2.70 -14.96 -20.48
CA GLU A 180 3.38 -16.20 -20.12
C GLU A 180 3.00 -16.72 -18.74
N GLY A 181 2.09 -16.04 -18.03
CA GLY A 181 1.68 -16.33 -16.66
C GLY A 181 1.68 -15.11 -15.77
N ASN A 182 1.31 -15.28 -14.51
CA ASN A 182 1.42 -14.23 -13.50
C ASN A 182 2.89 -14.13 -13.02
N TRP A 183 3.39 -12.91 -12.95
CA TRP A 183 4.63 -12.60 -12.25
C TRP A 183 4.32 -11.71 -11.05
N ASP A 184 4.79 -12.10 -9.86
CA ASP A 184 4.58 -11.34 -8.63
C ASP A 184 5.92 -10.79 -8.10
N LEU A 185 6.08 -9.46 -8.15
CA LEU A 185 7.17 -8.76 -7.49
C LEU A 185 6.72 -8.28 -6.10
N VAL A 186 7.06 -9.07 -5.09
CA VAL A 186 6.59 -8.87 -3.71
C VAL A 186 7.67 -8.20 -2.87
N GLY A 187 7.61 -6.88 -2.79
CA GLY A 187 8.60 -6.04 -2.16
C GLY A 187 8.08 -5.18 -1.01
N ASN A 188 8.91 -4.25 -0.60
CA ASN A 188 8.66 -3.28 0.47
C ASN A 188 9.19 -1.89 0.06
N ASN A 189 8.82 -0.86 0.84
CA ASN A 189 9.40 0.48 0.70
C ASN A 189 10.82 0.62 1.31
N ILE A 190 11.38 -0.47 1.78
CA ILE A 190 12.73 -0.58 2.34
C ILE A 190 13.48 -1.69 1.59
N PRO A 191 14.74 -1.47 1.16
CA PRO A 191 15.48 -2.40 0.30
C PRO A 191 16.11 -3.57 1.04
N VAL A 192 16.06 -3.60 2.37
CA VAL A 192 16.67 -4.61 3.24
C VAL A 192 15.64 -5.22 4.18
N PHE A 193 16.01 -6.31 4.85
CA PHE A 193 15.13 -6.99 5.79
C PHE A 193 15.83 -7.21 7.14
N PHE A 194 15.06 -7.62 8.17
CA PHE A 194 15.54 -7.78 9.54
C PHE A 194 16.49 -8.97 9.73
N ILE A 195 16.29 -10.03 8.95
CA ILE A 195 16.91 -11.34 9.14
C ILE A 195 17.54 -11.84 7.84
N GLN A 196 18.56 -12.68 7.99
CA GLN A 196 19.32 -13.26 6.89
C GLN A 196 18.82 -14.62 6.42
N ASP A 197 18.02 -15.30 7.25
CA ASP A 197 17.52 -16.66 6.99
C ASP A 197 16.04 -16.76 7.35
N ALA A 198 15.25 -17.38 6.48
CA ALA A 198 13.81 -17.53 6.64
C ALA A 198 13.40 -18.34 7.89
N ILE A 199 14.27 -19.20 8.43
CA ILE A 199 13.98 -19.96 9.65
C ILE A 199 13.68 -19.05 10.85
N LYS A 200 14.18 -17.80 10.84
CA LYS A 200 13.96 -16.80 11.89
C LYS A 200 12.69 -15.98 11.70
N PHE A 201 11.99 -16.15 10.58
CA PHE A 201 10.82 -15.34 10.27
C PHE A 201 9.66 -15.51 11.27
N PRO A 202 9.31 -16.74 11.71
CA PRO A 202 8.30 -16.91 12.75
C PRO A 202 8.65 -16.19 14.05
N ASP A 203 9.89 -16.28 14.51
CA ASP A 203 10.35 -15.63 15.74
C ASP A 203 10.30 -14.10 15.62
N LEU A 204 10.76 -13.54 14.50
CA LEU A 204 10.64 -12.12 14.22
C LEU A 204 9.17 -11.67 14.26
N VAL A 205 8.27 -12.43 13.64
CA VAL A 205 6.85 -12.06 13.59
C VAL A 205 6.22 -12.17 14.98
N HIS A 206 6.52 -13.20 15.74
CA HIS A 206 6.05 -13.31 17.13
C HIS A 206 6.57 -12.15 17.98
N ALA A 207 7.83 -11.75 17.81
CA ALA A 207 8.42 -10.63 18.54
C ALA A 207 7.78 -9.27 18.19
N VAL A 208 7.37 -9.05 16.93
CA VAL A 208 6.80 -7.77 16.48
C VAL A 208 5.28 -7.67 16.62
N LYS A 209 4.57 -8.79 16.76
CA LYS A 209 3.13 -8.81 17.00
C LYS A 209 2.80 -8.51 18.47
N MET A 210 1.52 -8.41 18.77
CA MET A 210 1.01 -8.26 20.13
C MET A 210 1.60 -9.35 21.05
N GLU A 211 1.93 -8.98 22.28
CA GLU A 211 2.42 -9.93 23.28
C GLU A 211 1.37 -11.03 23.55
N ALA A 212 1.83 -12.25 23.68
CA ALA A 212 0.98 -13.43 23.67
C ALA A 212 0.01 -13.54 24.85
N ASP A 213 0.36 -12.95 25.99
CA ASP A 213 -0.42 -13.00 27.23
C ASP A 213 -1.49 -11.90 27.34
N ARG A 214 -1.32 -10.79 26.61
CA ARG A 214 -2.12 -9.57 26.83
C ARG A 214 -2.65 -8.91 25.57
N ALA A 215 -2.26 -9.35 24.38
CA ALA A 215 -2.69 -8.86 23.07
C ALA A 215 -2.51 -7.34 22.85
N TYR A 216 -1.50 -6.74 23.46
CA TYR A 216 -1.03 -5.39 23.19
C TYR A 216 0.51 -5.32 23.30
N PRO A 217 1.19 -4.29 22.76
CA PRO A 217 0.69 -3.20 21.91
C PRO A 217 0.18 -3.70 20.54
N GLN A 218 -0.81 -3.01 19.97
CA GLN A 218 -1.54 -3.43 18.76
C GLN A 218 -0.67 -3.49 17.52
N ALA A 219 0.28 -2.63 17.37
CA ALA A 219 1.16 -2.55 16.21
C ALA A 219 2.37 -1.69 16.55
N GLY A 220 3.44 -1.90 15.81
CA GLY A 220 4.65 -1.13 15.96
C GLY A 220 5.74 -1.86 16.73
N SER A 221 6.79 -1.13 17.05
CA SER A 221 8.03 -1.65 17.63
C SER A 221 8.24 -1.21 19.09
N ALA A 222 7.26 -0.53 19.67
CA ALA A 222 7.34 0.05 21.00
C ALA A 222 6.94 -0.94 22.12
N HIS A 223 7.59 -2.11 22.15
CA HIS A 223 7.33 -3.12 23.19
C HIS A 223 8.55 -4.01 23.47
N ASP A 224 8.53 -4.68 24.62
CA ASP A 224 9.65 -5.44 25.17
C ASP A 224 10.10 -6.57 24.24
N THR A 225 9.16 -7.38 23.72
CA THR A 225 9.48 -8.57 22.91
C THR A 225 10.20 -8.23 21.61
N PHE A 226 9.78 -7.17 20.93
CA PHE A 226 10.45 -6.74 19.70
C PHE A 226 11.90 -6.29 19.97
N TRP A 227 12.08 -5.43 20.97
CA TRP A 227 13.41 -4.90 21.27
C TRP A 227 14.32 -5.93 21.94
N ASP A 228 13.77 -6.91 22.67
CA ASP A 228 14.53 -8.05 23.15
C ASP A 228 15.10 -8.86 21.97
N PHE A 229 14.25 -9.23 21.00
CA PHE A 229 14.68 -9.89 19.77
C PHE A 229 15.78 -9.11 19.05
N VAL A 230 15.57 -7.80 18.83
CA VAL A 230 16.54 -6.90 18.19
C VAL A 230 17.87 -6.87 18.96
N SER A 231 17.81 -6.81 20.30
CA SER A 231 19.00 -6.75 21.16
C SER A 231 19.90 -7.98 21.01
N LEU A 232 19.28 -9.14 20.75
CA LEU A 232 19.95 -10.45 20.65
C LEU A 232 20.32 -10.83 19.20
N MET A 233 19.76 -10.11 18.21
CA MET A 233 19.95 -10.39 16.79
C MET A 233 20.62 -9.20 16.07
N PRO A 234 21.96 -9.07 16.15
CA PRO A 234 22.65 -7.90 15.59
C PRO A 234 22.51 -7.75 14.08
N GLU A 235 22.17 -8.79 13.34
CA GLU A 235 21.84 -8.72 11.90
C GLU A 235 20.68 -7.80 11.59
N THR A 236 19.82 -7.49 12.58
CA THR A 236 18.69 -6.56 12.43
C THR A 236 19.14 -5.09 12.36
N SER A 237 20.37 -4.76 12.74
CA SER A 237 20.83 -3.38 12.95
C SER A 237 20.63 -2.48 11.75
N HIS A 238 20.91 -2.96 10.53
CA HIS A 238 20.71 -2.16 9.32
C HIS A 238 19.21 -1.85 9.09
N MET A 239 18.37 -2.88 9.18
CA MET A 239 16.93 -2.69 9.04
C MET A 239 16.33 -1.79 10.13
N ILE A 240 16.87 -1.84 11.36
CA ILE A 240 16.42 -0.95 12.45
C ILE A 240 16.77 0.50 12.15
N MET A 241 17.92 0.81 11.55
CA MET A 241 18.23 2.18 11.12
C MET A 241 17.17 2.66 10.09
N TRP A 242 16.80 1.83 9.14
CA TRP A 242 15.71 2.13 8.19
C TRP A 242 14.35 2.29 8.88
N ALA A 243 14.02 1.38 9.80
CA ALA A 243 12.73 1.38 10.51
C ALA A 243 12.55 2.65 11.36
N MET A 244 13.63 3.19 11.92
CA MET A 244 13.61 4.42 12.72
C MET A 244 13.77 5.69 11.87
N SER A 245 14.02 5.58 10.58
CA SER A 245 14.09 6.72 9.67
C SER A 245 12.69 7.20 9.23
N ASP A 246 12.66 8.35 8.57
CA ASP A 246 11.43 8.91 8.02
C ASP A 246 10.84 8.09 6.85
N ARG A 247 11.58 7.09 6.34
CA ARG A 247 11.10 6.13 5.34
C ARG A 247 9.87 5.34 5.79
N THR A 248 9.69 5.15 7.09
CA THR A 248 8.58 4.40 7.68
C THR A 248 7.38 5.25 8.08
N ILE A 249 7.43 6.55 7.81
CA ILE A 249 6.31 7.49 7.97
C ILE A 249 6.08 8.28 6.68
N PRO A 250 5.84 7.62 5.54
CA PRO A 250 5.65 8.31 4.26
C PRO A 250 4.45 9.25 4.33
N ARG A 251 4.53 10.39 3.65
CA ARG A 251 3.42 11.32 3.55
C ARG A 251 2.22 10.72 2.80
N SER A 252 2.49 9.91 1.79
CA SER A 252 1.49 9.23 0.97
C SER A 252 2.08 7.93 0.42
N LEU A 253 1.23 6.94 0.15
CA LEU A 253 1.64 5.74 -0.61
C LEU A 253 2.18 6.10 -1.99
N ARG A 254 1.74 7.21 -2.58
CA ARG A 254 2.17 7.70 -3.90
C ARG A 254 3.57 8.32 -3.92
N THR A 255 4.16 8.56 -2.75
CA THR A 255 5.45 9.26 -2.56
C THR A 255 6.50 8.39 -1.85
N MET A 256 6.37 7.08 -1.90
CA MET A 256 7.36 6.14 -1.39
C MET A 256 7.98 5.31 -2.51
N GLU A 257 9.25 4.92 -2.34
CA GLU A 257 9.90 3.92 -3.18
C GLU A 257 9.38 2.52 -2.87
N GLY A 258 9.64 1.60 -3.81
CA GLY A 258 9.44 0.17 -3.62
C GLY A 258 10.69 -0.61 -4.06
N PHE A 259 10.97 -1.72 -3.40
CA PHE A 259 12.14 -2.54 -3.65
C PHE A 259 11.76 -4.02 -3.69
N GLY A 260 12.34 -4.76 -4.64
CA GLY A 260 12.20 -6.21 -4.68
C GLY A 260 12.94 -6.93 -3.55
N VAL A 261 13.76 -6.20 -2.80
CA VAL A 261 14.60 -6.64 -1.67
C VAL A 261 15.72 -7.58 -2.11
N HIS A 262 15.37 -8.76 -2.62
CA HIS A 262 16.30 -9.83 -2.99
C HIS A 262 17.06 -9.54 -4.28
N THR A 263 18.17 -10.25 -4.45
CA THR A 263 18.81 -10.40 -5.75
C THR A 263 18.12 -11.53 -6.51
N PHE A 264 17.65 -11.22 -7.73
CA PHE A 264 17.12 -12.20 -8.70
C PHE A 264 18.08 -12.34 -9.88
N GLN A 265 17.74 -13.23 -10.80
CA GLN A 265 18.48 -13.41 -12.04
C GLN A 265 17.57 -13.13 -13.24
N LEU A 266 18.09 -12.41 -14.23
CA LEU A 266 17.50 -12.26 -15.56
C LEU A 266 18.26 -13.14 -16.53
N VAL A 267 17.53 -14.00 -17.28
CA VAL A 267 18.13 -14.98 -18.19
C VAL A 267 17.67 -14.67 -19.61
N ASN A 268 18.63 -14.43 -20.50
CA ASN A 268 18.32 -14.15 -21.90
C ASN A 268 18.10 -15.43 -22.74
N ALA A 269 17.72 -15.25 -24.02
CA ALA A 269 17.45 -16.36 -24.93
C ALA A 269 18.67 -17.29 -25.19
N LYS A 270 19.89 -16.82 -24.87
CA LYS A 270 21.13 -17.62 -24.98
C LYS A 270 21.48 -18.33 -23.66
N GLY A 271 20.62 -18.27 -22.65
CA GLY A 271 20.90 -18.84 -21.34
C GLY A 271 21.91 -18.06 -20.50
N LYS A 272 22.30 -16.83 -20.91
CA LYS A 272 23.17 -15.98 -20.10
C LYS A 272 22.38 -15.31 -18.97
N SER A 273 22.86 -15.45 -17.73
CA SER A 273 22.31 -14.82 -16.54
C SER A 273 22.95 -13.46 -16.26
N THR A 274 22.16 -12.57 -15.67
CA THR A 274 22.55 -11.27 -15.11
C THR A 274 21.82 -11.08 -13.80
N PHE A 275 22.50 -10.76 -12.73
CA PHE A 275 21.86 -10.42 -11.46
C PHE A 275 21.09 -9.12 -11.56
N VAL A 276 19.98 -9.04 -10.82
CA VAL A 276 19.12 -7.88 -10.81
C VAL A 276 18.55 -7.59 -9.42
N LYS A 277 18.53 -6.31 -9.04
CA LYS A 277 17.67 -5.79 -7.97
C LYS A 277 16.65 -4.84 -8.57
N PHE A 278 15.38 -4.98 -8.16
CA PHE A 278 14.25 -4.20 -8.68
C PHE A 278 13.94 -3.02 -7.78
N HIS A 279 13.71 -1.84 -8.39
CA HIS A 279 13.41 -0.58 -7.73
C HIS A 279 12.16 0.06 -8.33
N TRP A 280 11.27 0.57 -7.51
CA TRP A 280 10.16 1.44 -7.90
C TRP A 280 10.43 2.85 -7.42
N LYS A 281 10.60 3.79 -8.35
CA LYS A 281 10.85 5.20 -8.04
C LYS A 281 9.61 6.04 -8.31
N PRO A 282 9.01 6.69 -7.27
CA PRO A 282 7.79 7.46 -7.44
C PRO A 282 8.04 8.71 -8.31
N LYS A 283 7.21 8.95 -9.30
CA LYS A 283 7.35 10.15 -10.15
C LYS A 283 7.07 11.45 -9.40
N LEU A 284 6.28 11.40 -8.34
CA LEU A 284 6.05 12.54 -7.43
C LEU A 284 7.26 12.83 -6.52
N GLY A 285 8.27 11.95 -6.50
CA GLY A 285 9.40 12.02 -5.58
C GLY A 285 9.06 11.53 -4.18
N LEU A 286 10.10 11.46 -3.34
CA LEU A 286 9.98 11.02 -1.95
C LEU A 286 9.41 12.15 -1.08
N GLN A 287 8.53 11.79 -0.15
CA GLN A 287 8.03 12.68 0.90
C GLN A 287 7.72 11.89 2.16
N SER A 288 8.05 12.47 3.31
CA SER A 288 7.70 11.92 4.62
C SER A 288 6.92 12.95 5.44
N THR A 289 6.24 12.47 6.46
CA THR A 289 5.75 13.29 7.57
C THR A 289 6.89 13.50 8.58
N VAL A 290 6.67 14.34 9.60
CA VAL A 290 7.39 14.27 10.86
C VAL A 290 6.61 13.42 11.86
N TRP A 291 7.24 12.90 12.92
CA TRP A 291 6.57 11.92 13.80
C TRP A 291 5.32 12.48 14.49
N ASP A 292 5.36 13.72 14.98
CA ASP A 292 4.18 14.38 15.57
C ASP A 292 3.03 14.51 14.57
N GLU A 293 3.33 14.84 13.31
CA GLU A 293 2.35 14.88 12.22
C GLU A 293 1.73 13.50 11.98
N ALA A 294 2.54 12.45 11.95
CA ALA A 294 2.07 11.07 11.74
C ALA A 294 1.11 10.62 12.86
N LEU A 295 1.43 10.94 14.13
CA LEU A 295 0.57 10.64 15.28
C LEU A 295 -0.78 11.37 15.20
N LYS A 296 -0.76 12.65 14.86
CA LYS A 296 -1.99 13.46 14.73
C LYS A 296 -2.83 13.05 13.52
N LEU A 297 -2.20 12.62 12.44
CA LEU A 297 -2.91 12.02 11.30
C LEU A 297 -3.66 10.75 11.70
N GLN A 298 -3.08 9.88 12.52
CA GLN A 298 -3.76 8.68 13.01
C GLN A 298 -5.07 9.00 13.73
N ALA A 299 -5.08 10.09 14.50
CA ALA A 299 -6.26 10.51 15.23
C ALA A 299 -7.29 11.22 14.34
N ALA A 300 -6.83 11.96 13.34
CA ALA A 300 -7.70 12.74 12.44
C ALA A 300 -8.34 11.87 11.36
N ASP A 301 -7.60 10.92 10.80
CA ASP A 301 -8.05 9.99 9.76
C ASP A 301 -7.24 8.69 9.80
N ASN A 302 -7.81 7.65 10.37
CA ASN A 302 -7.17 6.32 10.46
C ASN A 302 -6.86 5.73 9.07
N ASP A 303 -7.61 6.13 8.04
CA ASP A 303 -7.55 5.66 6.67
C ASP A 303 -6.83 6.64 5.73
N TYR A 304 -6.00 7.54 6.27
CA TYR A 304 -5.40 8.65 5.51
C TYR A 304 -4.70 8.22 4.23
N HIS A 305 -3.82 7.21 4.28
CA HIS A 305 -3.11 6.73 3.09
C HIS A 305 -4.04 6.01 2.11
N ARG A 306 -5.00 5.24 2.64
CA ARG A 306 -6.00 4.53 1.83
C ARG A 306 -6.88 5.52 1.07
N ARG A 307 -7.37 6.55 1.78
CA ARG A 307 -8.18 7.62 1.21
C ARG A 307 -7.41 8.42 0.16
N ASP A 308 -6.18 8.82 0.44
CA ASP A 308 -5.33 9.57 -0.49
C ASP A 308 -5.12 8.82 -1.82
N LEU A 309 -4.84 7.52 -1.76
CA LEU A 309 -4.67 6.68 -2.95
C LEU A 309 -5.97 6.58 -3.75
N TYR A 310 -7.08 6.26 -3.06
CA TYR A 310 -8.38 6.08 -3.69
C TYR A 310 -8.87 7.37 -4.36
N GLU A 311 -8.88 8.47 -3.62
CA GLU A 311 -9.34 9.77 -4.12
C GLU A 311 -8.45 10.32 -5.25
N ALA A 312 -7.14 10.02 -5.24
CA ALA A 312 -6.24 10.43 -6.32
C ALA A 312 -6.62 9.74 -7.64
N ILE A 313 -6.85 8.44 -7.60
CA ILE A 313 -7.25 7.65 -8.77
C ILE A 313 -8.65 8.08 -9.25
N ASP A 314 -9.61 8.26 -8.33
CA ASP A 314 -10.98 8.63 -8.65
C ASP A 314 -11.09 9.98 -9.39
N ARG A 315 -10.25 10.97 -9.04
CA ARG A 315 -10.21 12.27 -9.74
C ARG A 315 -9.28 12.31 -10.96
N GLY A 316 -8.63 11.19 -11.33
CA GLY A 316 -7.75 11.08 -12.49
C GLY A 316 -6.29 11.50 -12.26
N ASP A 317 -5.88 11.75 -11.00
CA ASP A 317 -4.47 12.00 -10.63
C ASP A 317 -3.73 10.68 -10.44
N PHE A 318 -3.55 9.95 -11.53
CA PHE A 318 -3.01 8.59 -11.50
C PHE A 318 -1.58 8.53 -10.93
N PRO A 319 -1.36 7.76 -9.85
CA PRO A 319 -0.02 7.55 -9.31
C PRO A 319 0.88 6.79 -10.27
N GLU A 320 2.14 7.23 -10.38
CA GLU A 320 3.12 6.62 -11.28
C GLU A 320 4.43 6.33 -10.57
N TRP A 321 5.02 5.17 -10.89
CA TRP A 321 6.39 4.78 -10.52
C TRP A 321 7.19 4.34 -11.73
N GLU A 322 8.46 4.67 -11.76
CA GLU A 322 9.40 4.13 -12.74
C GLU A 322 10.02 2.84 -12.20
N LEU A 323 10.05 1.80 -13.04
CA LEU A 323 10.77 0.57 -12.75
C LEU A 323 12.24 0.77 -13.10
N GLY A 324 13.08 0.66 -12.08
CA GLY A 324 14.52 0.70 -12.18
C GLY A 324 15.15 -0.67 -11.91
N LEU A 325 16.19 -0.99 -12.64
CA LEU A 325 16.97 -2.22 -12.50
C LEU A 325 18.41 -1.89 -12.14
N GLN A 326 18.92 -2.43 -11.03
CA GLN A 326 20.37 -2.55 -10.82
C GLN A 326 20.84 -3.87 -11.43
N LEU A 327 21.62 -3.78 -12.50
CA LEU A 327 22.09 -4.94 -13.29
C LEU A 327 23.59 -5.13 -13.07
N PHE A 328 24.00 -6.32 -12.68
CA PHE A 328 25.41 -6.63 -12.45
C PHE A 328 25.71 -8.11 -12.72
N ASP A 329 26.99 -8.41 -12.94
CA ASP A 329 27.48 -9.77 -13.15
C ASP A 329 28.18 -10.30 -11.89
N GLN A 330 28.57 -11.59 -11.92
CA GLN A 330 29.28 -12.24 -10.82
C GLN A 330 30.61 -11.50 -10.48
N ARG A 331 31.33 -11.01 -11.49
CA ARG A 331 32.59 -10.29 -11.25
C ARG A 331 32.39 -8.99 -10.50
N THR A 332 31.26 -8.34 -10.70
CA THR A 332 30.88 -7.15 -9.96
C THR A 332 30.48 -7.52 -8.52
N ALA A 333 29.67 -8.59 -8.36
CA ALA A 333 29.30 -9.12 -7.04
C ALA A 333 30.51 -9.48 -6.19
N ASP A 334 31.51 -10.18 -6.78
CA ASP A 334 32.73 -10.62 -6.11
C ASP A 334 33.64 -9.45 -5.62
N LYS A 335 33.46 -8.26 -6.18
CA LYS A 335 34.22 -7.05 -5.80
C LYS A 335 33.55 -6.24 -4.67
N LEU A 336 32.30 -6.52 -4.37
CA LEU A 336 31.59 -5.82 -3.32
C LEU A 336 32.10 -6.29 -1.95
N PRO A 337 32.19 -5.40 -0.95
CA PRO A 337 32.66 -5.75 0.39
C PRO A 337 31.59 -6.48 1.22
N PHE A 338 30.55 -6.98 0.59
CA PHE A 338 29.42 -7.71 1.21
C PHE A 338 28.83 -8.70 0.21
N ASP A 339 28.14 -9.70 0.72
CA ASP A 339 27.46 -10.69 -0.08
C ASP A 339 26.14 -10.13 -0.63
N VAL A 340 25.92 -10.21 -1.94
CA VAL A 340 24.72 -9.71 -2.62
C VAL A 340 23.46 -10.57 -2.36
N LEU A 341 23.67 -11.78 -1.79
CA LEU A 341 22.60 -12.68 -1.38
C LEU A 341 22.20 -12.50 0.09
N ASP A 342 22.88 -11.63 0.84
CA ASP A 342 22.48 -11.23 2.18
C ASP A 342 21.33 -10.22 2.11
N PRO A 343 20.09 -10.58 2.51
CA PRO A 343 18.94 -9.71 2.42
C PRO A 343 18.97 -8.50 3.38
N THR A 344 19.99 -8.41 4.25
CA THR A 344 20.23 -7.23 5.08
C THR A 344 21.14 -6.21 4.39
N LYS A 345 21.53 -6.46 3.14
CA LYS A 345 22.44 -5.60 2.36
C LYS A 345 21.75 -4.98 1.14
N LEU A 346 22.14 -3.77 0.83
CA LEU A 346 21.78 -3.08 -0.41
C LEU A 346 23.04 -2.77 -1.22
N ILE A 347 22.86 -2.51 -2.50
CA ILE A 347 23.92 -2.00 -3.37
C ILE A 347 23.66 -0.51 -3.57
N PRO A 348 24.56 0.41 -3.13
CA PRO A 348 24.39 1.83 -3.38
C PRO A 348 24.27 2.16 -4.88
N GLU A 349 23.40 3.10 -5.23
CA GLU A 349 23.18 3.49 -6.64
C GLU A 349 24.42 4.11 -7.27
N GLU A 350 25.31 4.66 -6.46
CA GLU A 350 26.60 5.20 -6.89
C GLU A 350 27.61 4.09 -7.26
N VAL A 351 27.38 2.84 -6.81
CA VAL A 351 28.24 1.67 -7.12
C VAL A 351 27.68 0.92 -8.32
N VAL A 352 26.38 0.61 -8.32
CA VAL A 352 25.65 0.04 -9.46
C VAL A 352 24.47 0.94 -9.75
N PRO A 353 24.51 1.74 -10.81
CA PRO A 353 23.44 2.66 -11.15
C PRO A 353 22.11 1.95 -11.45
N VAL A 354 21.03 2.60 -11.07
CA VAL A 354 19.66 2.15 -11.38
C VAL A 354 19.31 2.58 -12.81
N ARG A 355 19.10 1.62 -13.71
CA ARG A 355 18.60 1.86 -15.07
C ARG A 355 17.08 1.84 -15.08
N ILE A 356 16.47 2.96 -15.46
CA ILE A 356 15.00 3.03 -15.64
C ILE A 356 14.63 2.35 -16.94
N VAL A 357 13.67 1.42 -16.87
CA VAL A 357 13.27 0.57 -18.01
C VAL A 357 11.80 0.65 -18.39
N GLY A 358 10.96 1.19 -17.52
CA GLY A 358 9.53 1.32 -17.77
C GLY A 358 8.82 2.06 -16.64
N ARG A 359 7.49 2.13 -16.71
CA ARG A 359 6.66 2.75 -15.68
C ARG A 359 5.45 1.90 -15.33
N MET A 360 5.03 2.00 -14.09
CA MET A 360 3.73 1.57 -13.59
C MET A 360 2.82 2.77 -13.43
N VAL A 361 1.59 2.65 -13.89
CA VAL A 361 0.51 3.63 -13.67
C VAL A 361 -0.65 2.91 -13.00
N LEU A 362 -1.17 3.46 -11.90
CA LEU A 362 -2.36 2.96 -11.24
C LEU A 362 -3.55 3.85 -11.64
N ASP A 363 -4.47 3.32 -12.43
CA ASP A 363 -5.51 4.10 -13.13
C ASP A 363 -6.95 3.68 -12.80
N ARG A 364 -7.15 2.67 -11.94
CA ARG A 364 -8.48 2.21 -11.55
C ARG A 364 -8.49 1.68 -10.11
N ASN A 365 -9.46 2.16 -9.33
CA ASN A 365 -9.75 1.61 -8.00
C ASN A 365 -10.36 0.20 -8.11
N PRO A 366 -10.25 -0.66 -7.07
CA PRO A 366 -11.02 -1.89 -6.98
C PRO A 366 -12.52 -1.60 -7.01
N ASP A 367 -13.29 -2.44 -7.72
CA ASP A 367 -14.74 -2.38 -7.70
C ASP A 367 -15.33 -2.96 -6.39
N ASN A 368 -14.63 -3.95 -5.82
CA ASN A 368 -14.98 -4.56 -4.53
C ASN A 368 -13.72 -4.84 -3.72
N PHE A 369 -13.65 -4.23 -2.53
CA PHE A 369 -12.47 -4.36 -1.66
C PHE A 369 -12.20 -5.79 -1.22
N PHE A 370 -13.24 -6.56 -0.85
CA PHE A 370 -13.07 -7.94 -0.41
C PHE A 370 -12.65 -8.85 -1.57
N ALA A 371 -13.39 -8.81 -2.67
CA ALA A 371 -13.17 -9.70 -3.80
C ALA A 371 -11.79 -9.50 -4.45
N GLU A 372 -11.28 -8.27 -4.46
CA GLU A 372 -10.04 -7.92 -5.14
C GLU A 372 -8.88 -7.68 -4.16
N THR A 373 -9.03 -6.79 -3.16
CA THR A 373 -7.93 -6.44 -2.26
C THR A 373 -7.71 -7.46 -1.14
N GLU A 374 -8.78 -8.01 -0.55
CA GLU A 374 -8.63 -9.04 0.49
C GLU A 374 -8.28 -10.41 -0.09
N GLN A 375 -8.89 -10.81 -1.20
CA GLN A 375 -8.67 -12.13 -1.79
C GLN A 375 -7.41 -12.23 -2.66
N VAL A 376 -6.75 -11.13 -3.02
CA VAL A 376 -5.50 -11.21 -3.81
C VAL A 376 -4.43 -12.00 -3.06
N ALA A 377 -3.80 -12.92 -3.78
CA ALA A 377 -2.71 -13.77 -3.31
C ALA A 377 -1.43 -13.45 -4.11
N TYR A 378 -0.44 -12.89 -3.43
CA TYR A 378 0.89 -12.69 -4.01
C TYR A 378 1.82 -13.82 -3.57
N CYS A 379 2.70 -14.26 -4.48
CA CYS A 379 3.74 -15.24 -4.16
C CYS A 379 5.02 -14.93 -4.94
N PRO A 380 6.17 -14.71 -4.27
CA PRO A 380 7.44 -14.52 -4.98
C PRO A 380 7.84 -15.67 -5.91
N ALA A 381 7.26 -16.87 -5.68
CA ALA A 381 7.47 -18.02 -6.55
C ALA A 381 6.77 -17.90 -7.91
N ASN A 382 5.82 -16.98 -8.07
CA ASN A 382 5.20 -16.71 -9.35
C ASN A 382 6.15 -15.89 -10.23
N ILE A 383 6.91 -16.57 -11.09
CA ILE A 383 7.84 -15.98 -12.07
C ILE A 383 7.49 -16.46 -13.46
N VAL A 384 8.06 -15.80 -14.47
CA VAL A 384 7.89 -16.15 -15.88
C VAL A 384 9.24 -16.51 -16.53
N PRO A 385 9.27 -17.23 -17.67
CA PRO A 385 10.52 -17.57 -18.33
C PRO A 385 11.41 -16.34 -18.53
N GLY A 386 12.70 -16.45 -18.15
CA GLY A 386 13.64 -15.32 -18.23
C GLY A 386 13.84 -14.54 -16.93
N ILE A 387 13.12 -14.90 -15.87
CA ILE A 387 13.36 -14.47 -14.48
C ILE A 387 13.63 -15.71 -13.65
N ASP A 388 14.64 -15.70 -12.78
CA ASP A 388 14.99 -16.84 -11.95
C ASP A 388 15.42 -16.41 -10.54
N PHE A 389 15.49 -17.35 -9.61
CA PHE A 389 15.84 -17.15 -8.22
C PHE A 389 17.36 -17.17 -8.02
N THR A 390 17.77 -16.79 -6.82
CA THR A 390 19.13 -16.98 -6.29
C THR A 390 19.09 -17.82 -5.02
N ASN A 391 20.26 -18.17 -4.50
CA ASN A 391 20.40 -18.90 -3.25
C ASN A 391 20.28 -18.02 -1.99
N ASP A 392 19.65 -16.84 -2.09
CA ASP A 392 19.28 -16.02 -0.93
C ASP A 392 18.40 -16.85 0.03
N PRO A 393 18.85 -17.16 1.26
CA PRO A 393 18.12 -18.09 2.13
C PRO A 393 16.76 -17.54 2.61
N LEU A 394 16.61 -16.23 2.66
CA LEU A 394 15.31 -15.61 2.96
C LEU A 394 14.37 -15.74 1.75
N LEU A 395 14.85 -15.49 0.53
CA LEU A 395 14.06 -15.67 -0.69
C LEU A 395 13.56 -17.10 -0.81
N GLN A 396 14.42 -18.08 -0.62
CA GLN A 396 14.06 -19.50 -0.75
C GLN A 396 12.92 -19.90 0.21
N GLY A 397 12.96 -19.46 1.46
CA GLY A 397 11.86 -19.69 2.41
C GLY A 397 10.56 -18.99 2.04
N ARG A 398 10.62 -17.81 1.39
CA ARG A 398 9.46 -17.08 0.90
C ARG A 398 8.73 -17.81 -0.23
N LEU A 399 9.43 -18.60 -1.05
CA LEU A 399 8.83 -19.35 -2.16
C LEU A 399 7.78 -20.35 -1.69
N PHE A 400 7.94 -20.92 -0.51
CA PHE A 400 6.96 -21.81 0.10
C PHE A 400 5.95 -21.07 0.99
N SER A 401 6.41 -20.19 1.87
CA SER A 401 5.57 -19.54 2.91
C SER A 401 4.33 -18.85 2.34
N TYR A 402 4.46 -18.14 1.22
CA TYR A 402 3.34 -17.44 0.60
C TYR A 402 2.29 -18.39 0.01
N LEU A 403 2.72 -19.50 -0.56
CA LEU A 403 1.82 -20.53 -1.08
C LEU A 403 1.03 -21.19 0.07
N ASP A 404 1.72 -21.55 1.14
CA ASP A 404 1.15 -22.24 2.30
C ASP A 404 0.11 -21.37 3.02
N THR A 405 0.45 -20.12 3.33
CA THR A 405 -0.48 -19.21 4.02
C THR A 405 -1.73 -18.89 3.20
N GLN A 406 -1.63 -18.79 1.86
CA GLN A 406 -2.79 -18.52 1.01
C GLN A 406 -3.80 -19.65 1.03
N LYS A 407 -3.36 -20.90 1.07
CA LYS A 407 -4.25 -22.06 1.18
C LYS A 407 -5.14 -21.98 2.41
N SER A 408 -4.58 -21.65 3.57
CA SER A 408 -5.34 -21.51 4.82
C SER A 408 -6.24 -20.25 4.81
N ARG A 409 -5.70 -19.11 4.37
CA ARG A 409 -6.42 -17.84 4.37
C ARG A 409 -7.60 -17.82 3.39
N LEU A 410 -7.45 -18.42 2.22
CA LEU A 410 -8.47 -18.44 1.16
C LEU A 410 -9.30 -19.72 1.15
N GLY A 411 -9.00 -20.67 2.06
CA GLY A 411 -9.81 -21.85 2.30
C GLY A 411 -9.72 -22.96 1.25
N THR A 412 -8.81 -22.85 0.27
CA THR A 412 -8.71 -23.82 -0.82
C THR A 412 -7.34 -23.83 -1.48
N ALA A 413 -6.93 -25.00 -2.01
CA ALA A 413 -5.79 -25.12 -2.91
C ALA A 413 -6.06 -24.47 -4.30
N ASN A 414 -7.33 -24.28 -4.65
CA ASN A 414 -7.75 -23.66 -5.90
C ASN A 414 -7.84 -22.11 -5.84
N PHE A 415 -7.19 -21.47 -4.89
CA PHE A 415 -7.23 -20.00 -4.74
C PHE A 415 -6.73 -19.25 -5.97
N HIS A 416 -5.94 -19.90 -6.84
CA HIS A 416 -5.51 -19.35 -8.12
C HIS A 416 -6.67 -19.19 -9.13
N GLN A 417 -7.83 -19.80 -8.90
CA GLN A 417 -9.03 -19.66 -9.72
C GLN A 417 -9.90 -18.46 -9.31
N ILE A 418 -9.67 -17.86 -8.14
CA ILE A 418 -10.30 -16.59 -7.75
C ILE A 418 -9.93 -15.52 -8.79
N PRO A 419 -10.87 -14.76 -9.36
CA PRO A 419 -10.63 -13.90 -10.53
C PRO A 419 -9.41 -12.99 -10.44
N ILE A 420 -9.17 -12.37 -9.27
CA ILE A 420 -8.02 -11.49 -9.06
C ILE A 420 -6.68 -12.24 -9.07
N ASN A 421 -6.69 -13.55 -8.79
CA ASN A 421 -5.49 -14.40 -8.74
C ASN A 421 -5.26 -15.17 -10.05
N ALA A 422 -6.32 -15.31 -10.86
CA ALA A 422 -6.26 -16.10 -12.08
C ALA A 422 -5.33 -15.48 -13.13
N PRO A 423 -4.52 -16.26 -13.84
CA PRO A 423 -3.76 -15.76 -14.96
C PRO A 423 -4.71 -15.32 -16.09
N LYS A 424 -4.31 -14.27 -16.82
CA LYS A 424 -5.06 -13.79 -18.00
C LYS A 424 -4.68 -14.53 -19.29
N CYS A 425 -3.59 -15.28 -19.28
CA CYS A 425 -3.22 -16.19 -20.33
C CYS A 425 -3.91 -17.55 -20.15
N PRO A 426 -4.08 -18.35 -21.21
CA PRO A 426 -4.54 -19.73 -21.11
C PRO A 426 -3.62 -20.54 -20.19
N PHE A 427 -4.19 -21.39 -19.34
CA PHE A 427 -3.42 -22.34 -18.54
C PHE A 427 -3.96 -23.75 -18.74
N MET A 428 -3.06 -24.72 -18.65
CA MET A 428 -3.37 -26.14 -18.71
C MET A 428 -2.45 -26.89 -17.76
N ASN A 429 -3.06 -27.63 -16.84
CA ASN A 429 -2.37 -28.56 -15.96
C ASN A 429 -3.29 -29.74 -15.64
N MET A 430 -2.77 -30.76 -14.95
CA MET A 430 -3.55 -31.91 -14.53
C MET A 430 -4.08 -31.78 -13.09
N GLN A 431 -4.01 -30.57 -12.51
CA GLN A 431 -4.50 -30.29 -11.17
C GLN A 431 -6.01 -30.01 -11.26
N ARG A 432 -6.78 -31.04 -11.01
CA ARG A 432 -8.25 -31.02 -11.05
C ARG A 432 -8.77 -31.33 -9.64
N ASP A 433 -10.05 -31.12 -9.42
CA ASP A 433 -10.74 -31.41 -8.16
C ASP A 433 -10.32 -30.49 -6.97
N GLY A 434 -10.74 -30.83 -5.79
CA GLY A 434 -10.50 -30.07 -4.56
C GLY A 434 -11.57 -28.99 -4.30
N MET A 435 -11.58 -28.47 -3.07
CA MET A 435 -12.56 -27.47 -2.65
C MET A 435 -12.55 -26.25 -3.58
N MET A 436 -13.75 -25.75 -3.89
CA MET A 436 -13.98 -24.58 -4.75
C MET A 436 -13.31 -24.71 -6.14
N GLN A 437 -13.33 -25.90 -6.72
CA GLN A 437 -12.98 -26.08 -8.12
C GLN A 437 -14.03 -25.38 -8.99
N MET A 438 -13.66 -24.23 -9.60
CA MET A 438 -14.56 -23.41 -10.40
C MET A 438 -14.43 -23.69 -11.90
N GLN A 439 -13.29 -24.20 -12.35
CA GLN A 439 -13.08 -24.62 -13.73
C GLN A 439 -13.75 -25.97 -13.95
N VAL A 440 -14.28 -26.20 -15.18
CA VAL A 440 -14.85 -27.47 -15.59
C VAL A 440 -13.91 -28.10 -16.63
N PRO A 441 -12.88 -28.86 -16.19
CA PRO A 441 -11.94 -29.48 -17.11
C PRO A 441 -12.66 -30.57 -17.92
N THR A 442 -12.34 -30.64 -19.22
CA THR A 442 -12.87 -31.69 -20.11
C THR A 442 -11.88 -32.84 -20.23
N GLY A 443 -12.36 -33.99 -20.73
CA GLY A 443 -11.55 -35.20 -20.88
C GLY A 443 -11.53 -36.05 -19.61
N ARG A 444 -11.14 -37.30 -19.80
CA ARG A 444 -11.16 -38.33 -18.71
C ARG A 444 -9.80 -38.53 -18.04
N ALA A 445 -8.74 -37.97 -18.60
CA ALA A 445 -7.41 -38.08 -18.04
C ALA A 445 -7.08 -36.88 -17.14
N ASN A 446 -6.61 -37.14 -15.92
CA ASN A 446 -6.05 -36.13 -14.98
C ASN A 446 -4.59 -36.46 -14.61
N TYR A 447 -3.89 -37.14 -15.50
CA TYR A 447 -2.51 -37.56 -15.32
C TYR A 447 -1.72 -37.46 -16.64
N GLU A 448 -0.43 -37.40 -16.54
CA GLU A 448 0.50 -37.38 -17.66
C GLU A 448 1.69 -38.34 -17.39
N PRO A 449 2.21 -39.09 -18.37
CA PRO A 449 1.72 -39.13 -19.75
C PRO A 449 0.43 -39.93 -19.91
N ASN A 450 -0.40 -39.57 -20.89
CA ASN A 450 -1.57 -40.34 -21.25
C ASN A 450 -1.79 -40.34 -22.77
N SER A 451 -2.48 -41.35 -23.26
CA SER A 451 -2.87 -41.49 -24.65
C SER A 451 -4.37 -41.36 -24.88
N LEU A 452 -5.11 -41.00 -23.84
CA LEU A 452 -6.59 -40.99 -23.83
C LEU A 452 -7.18 -39.72 -24.42
N ASP A 453 -6.58 -38.59 -24.09
CA ASP A 453 -7.04 -37.25 -24.48
C ASP A 453 -6.12 -36.63 -25.56
N MET A 454 -5.01 -37.27 -25.87
CA MET A 454 -4.08 -36.88 -26.95
C MET A 454 -4.00 -38.02 -27.96
N ALA A 455 -4.02 -37.69 -29.24
CA ALA A 455 -3.99 -38.67 -30.32
C ALA A 455 -2.56 -38.83 -30.87
N GLY A 456 -2.16 -40.08 -31.13
CA GLY A 456 -0.96 -40.40 -31.91
C GLY A 456 0.36 -40.18 -31.19
N GLU A 457 1.37 -39.72 -31.92
CA GLU A 457 2.76 -39.58 -31.46
C GLU A 457 2.98 -38.50 -30.38
N GLU A 458 1.97 -37.67 -30.13
CA GLU A 458 2.02 -36.62 -29.08
C GLU A 458 1.69 -37.16 -27.68
N ALA A 459 1.31 -38.42 -27.57
CA ALA A 459 0.92 -39.04 -26.30
C ALA A 459 2.13 -39.53 -25.49
N GLY A 460 2.94 -38.64 -25.00
CA GLY A 460 4.13 -38.96 -24.21
C GLY A 460 4.39 -37.94 -23.10
N PRO A 461 5.40 -38.18 -22.27
CA PRO A 461 5.81 -37.15 -21.29
C PRO A 461 6.35 -35.91 -22.00
N ARG A 462 5.99 -34.72 -21.45
CA ARG A 462 6.43 -33.45 -22.03
C ARG A 462 7.81 -33.07 -21.48
N GLU A 463 8.84 -33.59 -22.13
CA GLU A 463 10.24 -33.39 -21.72
C GLU A 463 10.99 -32.49 -22.74
N CYS A 464 10.47 -31.27 -22.97
CA CYS A 464 11.13 -30.33 -23.88
C CYS A 464 11.90 -29.26 -23.14
N PRO A 465 13.25 -29.28 -23.12
CA PRO A 465 14.05 -28.28 -22.40
C PRO A 465 14.09 -26.90 -23.10
N VAL A 466 13.51 -26.79 -24.30
CA VAL A 466 13.54 -25.54 -25.10
C VAL A 466 12.32 -24.67 -24.91
N THR A 467 11.17 -25.26 -24.53
CA THR A 467 9.90 -24.56 -24.36
C THR A 467 9.57 -24.34 -22.89
N GLY A 468 9.01 -23.18 -22.57
CA GLY A 468 8.56 -22.83 -21.23
C GLY A 468 9.68 -22.42 -20.28
N PHE A 469 9.38 -22.54 -18.98
CA PHE A 469 10.33 -22.25 -17.93
C PHE A 469 11.35 -23.40 -17.78
N SER A 470 12.61 -23.03 -17.70
CA SER A 470 13.68 -23.92 -17.24
C SER A 470 14.62 -23.09 -16.38
N SER A 471 15.00 -23.62 -15.22
CA SER A 471 15.99 -22.98 -14.37
C SER A 471 17.28 -22.68 -15.12
N PHE A 472 17.90 -21.57 -14.77
CA PHE A 472 19.22 -21.22 -15.26
C PHE A 472 20.21 -22.30 -14.82
N ARG A 473 20.94 -22.87 -15.78
CA ARG A 473 22.12 -23.66 -15.49
C ARG A 473 23.24 -22.70 -15.15
N GLY A 474 23.27 -22.25 -13.90
CA GLY A 474 24.36 -21.48 -13.36
C GLY A 474 25.66 -22.26 -13.46
N ARG A 475 26.77 -21.57 -13.32
CA ARG A 475 28.03 -22.15 -12.91
C ARG A 475 27.72 -22.99 -11.68
N ALA A 476 28.00 -24.29 -11.73
CA ALA A 476 28.05 -25.10 -10.54
C ALA A 476 29.07 -24.40 -9.61
N GLU A 477 28.55 -23.70 -8.59
CA GLU A 477 29.43 -23.01 -7.66
C GLU A 477 30.21 -24.08 -6.91
N GLU A 478 31.52 -23.87 -6.78
CA GLU A 478 32.32 -24.65 -5.86
C GLU A 478 31.66 -24.53 -4.50
N GLY A 479 31.08 -25.62 -3.99
CA GLY A 479 30.34 -25.65 -2.73
C GLY A 479 28.86 -26.05 -2.82
N GLU A 480 28.20 -26.03 -4.00
CA GLU A 480 26.82 -26.52 -4.16
C GLU A 480 26.70 -28.05 -3.98
N GLN A 481 27.81 -28.76 -3.94
CA GLN A 481 27.91 -30.21 -3.69
C GLN A 481 28.52 -30.54 -2.31
N GLY A 482 28.40 -29.63 -1.35
CA GLY A 482 28.94 -29.82 -0.01
C GLY A 482 28.09 -30.70 0.91
N ASP A 483 28.57 -30.92 2.10
CA ASP A 483 27.86 -31.58 3.18
C ASP A 483 26.58 -30.82 3.56
N LYS A 484 25.58 -31.54 4.10
CA LYS A 484 24.38 -30.90 4.66
C LYS A 484 24.70 -30.27 5.99
N LEU A 485 24.82 -28.97 6.03
CA LEU A 485 25.23 -28.21 7.21
C LEU A 485 24.13 -27.23 7.66
N ARG A 486 24.05 -26.99 8.98
CA ARG A 486 23.32 -25.86 9.57
C ARG A 486 24.33 -24.78 9.94
N ILE A 487 24.60 -23.85 9.04
CA ILE A 487 25.66 -22.85 9.19
C ILE A 487 25.22 -21.50 8.65
N ARG A 488 25.67 -20.41 9.27
CA ARG A 488 25.65 -19.07 8.70
C ARG A 488 26.92 -18.86 7.89
N PRO A 489 26.80 -18.40 6.62
CA PRO A 489 27.99 -18.07 5.82
C PRO A 489 28.84 -16.98 6.50
N ALA A 490 30.16 -17.10 6.44
CA ALA A 490 31.07 -16.07 6.98
C ALA A 490 30.90 -14.72 6.27
N SER A 491 30.49 -14.71 5.00
CA SER A 491 30.15 -13.51 4.23
C SER A 491 28.95 -12.71 4.79
N PHE A 492 28.10 -13.33 5.62
CA PHE A 492 26.96 -12.68 6.27
C PHE A 492 27.28 -12.10 7.67
N ALA A 493 28.52 -12.19 8.14
CA ALA A 493 28.89 -11.84 9.52
C ALA A 493 29.05 -10.34 9.79
N ASP A 494 29.09 -9.50 8.75
CA ASP A 494 29.11 -8.03 8.93
C ASP A 494 27.72 -7.49 9.15
N HIS A 495 27.39 -7.14 10.39
CA HIS A 495 26.05 -6.67 10.76
C HIS A 495 25.92 -5.14 10.84
N TYR A 496 27.04 -4.38 10.83
CA TYR A 496 27.00 -2.97 11.21
C TYR A 496 27.49 -1.99 10.13
N SER A 497 28.34 -2.41 9.19
CA SER A 497 28.95 -1.49 8.22
C SER A 497 27.92 -0.76 7.36
N GLN A 498 26.89 -1.45 6.85
CA GLN A 498 25.83 -0.80 6.07
C GLN A 498 24.84 -0.03 6.94
N ALA A 499 24.61 -0.43 8.20
CA ALA A 499 23.84 0.36 9.15
C ALA A 499 24.51 1.72 9.40
N ARG A 500 25.84 1.73 9.56
CA ARG A 500 26.67 2.94 9.67
C ARG A 500 26.59 3.77 8.39
N MET A 501 26.78 3.15 7.23
CA MET A 501 26.68 3.82 5.94
C MET A 501 25.32 4.52 5.78
N PHE A 502 24.21 3.83 6.09
CA PHE A 502 22.88 4.40 6.03
C PHE A 502 22.72 5.63 6.92
N LEU A 503 23.16 5.54 8.19
CA LEU A 503 23.10 6.66 9.12
C LEU A 503 23.89 7.88 8.59
N HIS A 504 25.12 7.66 8.10
CA HIS A 504 25.96 8.74 7.58
C HIS A 504 25.48 9.28 6.22
N SER A 505 24.58 8.58 5.53
CA SER A 505 23.96 9.05 4.29
C SER A 505 22.85 10.08 4.54
N GLN A 506 22.30 10.10 5.75
CA GLN A 506 21.20 10.97 6.14
C GLN A 506 21.69 12.40 6.44
N THR A 507 20.81 13.39 6.30
CA THR A 507 21.09 14.77 6.78
C THR A 507 21.12 14.81 8.31
N GLU A 508 21.61 15.91 8.88
CA GLU A 508 21.61 16.10 10.34
C GLU A 508 20.19 16.02 10.94
N ASN A 509 19.20 16.59 10.26
CA ASN A 509 17.80 16.51 10.67
C ASN A 509 17.29 15.07 10.62
N GLU A 510 17.56 14.33 9.54
CA GLU A 510 17.15 12.93 9.43
C GLU A 510 17.81 12.05 10.51
N GLN A 511 19.09 12.28 10.83
CA GLN A 511 19.77 11.60 11.94
C GLN A 511 19.15 11.95 13.30
N ALA A 512 18.74 13.21 13.48
CA ALA A 512 18.05 13.66 14.69
C ALA A 512 16.66 13.02 14.82
N HIS A 513 15.92 12.90 13.72
CA HIS A 513 14.66 12.16 13.68
C HIS A 513 14.85 10.69 14.05
N MET A 514 15.88 10.04 13.52
CA MET A 514 16.21 8.64 13.85
C MET A 514 16.55 8.47 15.35
N ALA A 515 17.36 9.36 15.92
CA ALA A 515 17.68 9.32 17.35
C ALA A 515 16.44 9.52 18.21
N SER A 516 15.58 10.49 17.87
CA SER A 516 14.32 10.75 18.56
C SER A 516 13.34 9.59 18.43
N ALA A 517 13.28 8.94 17.27
CA ALA A 517 12.48 7.73 17.07
C ALA A 517 12.95 6.58 17.97
N MET A 518 14.29 6.37 18.06
CA MET A 518 14.89 5.38 18.98
C MET A 518 14.53 5.67 20.44
N VAL A 519 14.66 6.93 20.87
CA VAL A 519 14.30 7.33 22.23
C VAL A 519 12.80 7.07 22.48
N PHE A 520 11.92 7.46 21.55
CA PHE A 520 10.49 7.24 21.67
C PHE A 520 10.16 5.74 21.81
N GLU A 521 10.69 4.91 20.93
CA GLU A 521 10.40 3.48 20.93
C GLU A 521 11.00 2.79 22.17
N LEU A 522 12.26 3.03 22.48
CA LEU A 522 12.93 2.43 23.63
C LEU A 522 12.39 2.93 24.97
N SER A 523 11.82 4.14 25.05
CA SER A 523 11.17 4.63 26.27
C SER A 523 9.93 3.83 26.67
N LYS A 524 9.36 3.02 25.74
CA LYS A 524 8.23 2.12 25.99
C LYS A 524 8.67 0.73 26.48
N VAL A 525 9.96 0.41 26.34
CA VAL A 525 10.54 -0.84 26.82
C VAL A 525 10.67 -0.78 28.35
N THR A 526 10.09 -1.74 29.04
CA THR A 526 10.06 -1.78 30.51
C THR A 526 11.33 -2.41 31.13
N LEU A 527 12.13 -3.09 30.30
CA LEU A 527 13.30 -3.87 30.71
C LEU A 527 14.59 -3.12 30.39
N GLU A 528 15.21 -2.47 31.39
CA GLU A 528 16.43 -1.69 31.23
C GLU A 528 17.58 -2.49 30.56
N HIS A 529 17.73 -3.79 30.90
CA HIS A 529 18.77 -4.62 30.30
C HIS A 529 18.62 -4.78 28.78
N VAL A 530 17.40 -4.73 28.25
CA VAL A 530 17.11 -4.74 26.80
C VAL A 530 17.53 -3.41 26.19
N GLN A 531 17.16 -2.28 26.79
CA GLN A 531 17.60 -0.94 26.36
C GLN A 531 19.13 -0.85 26.30
N MET A 532 19.80 -1.31 27.36
CA MET A 532 21.27 -1.31 27.46
C MET A 532 21.93 -2.18 26.38
N LYS A 533 21.39 -3.36 26.07
CA LYS A 533 21.90 -4.22 24.99
C LYS A 533 21.75 -3.57 23.61
N VAL A 534 20.60 -2.95 23.34
CA VAL A 534 20.36 -2.21 22.10
C VAL A 534 21.38 -1.07 21.95
N LEU A 535 21.60 -0.28 23.00
CA LEU A 535 22.61 0.79 23.01
C LEU A 535 24.01 0.25 22.76
N ALA A 536 24.38 -0.90 23.37
CA ALA A 536 25.67 -1.55 23.18
C ALA A 536 25.90 -1.97 21.72
N ASN A 537 24.85 -2.48 21.05
CA ASN A 537 24.89 -2.82 19.63
C ASN A 537 25.07 -1.56 18.75
N PHE A 538 24.33 -0.48 19.04
CA PHE A 538 24.38 0.76 18.25
C PHE A 538 25.70 1.52 18.36
N ARG A 539 26.51 1.28 19.39
CA ARG A 539 27.89 1.76 19.44
C ARG A 539 28.73 1.23 18.26
N ASN A 540 28.37 0.06 17.71
CA ASN A 540 29.00 -0.45 16.48
C ASN A 540 28.60 0.34 15.24
N VAL A 541 27.39 0.88 15.24
CA VAL A 541 26.91 1.74 14.15
C VAL A 541 27.56 3.12 14.25
N SER A 542 27.38 3.82 15.40
CA SER A 542 27.97 5.13 15.66
C SER A 542 28.03 5.43 17.17
N GLU A 543 29.18 5.80 17.66
CA GLU A 543 29.36 6.19 19.08
C GLU A 543 28.53 7.42 19.42
N SER A 544 28.54 8.45 18.54
CA SER A 544 27.80 9.69 18.76
C SER A 544 26.28 9.47 18.72
N PHE A 545 25.81 8.63 17.82
CA PHE A 545 24.40 8.28 17.73
C PHE A 545 23.93 7.51 18.98
N ALA A 546 24.68 6.48 19.40
CA ALA A 546 24.35 5.71 20.59
C ALA A 546 24.37 6.59 21.86
N ALA A 547 25.35 7.49 21.99
CA ALA A 547 25.41 8.44 23.11
C ALA A 547 24.24 9.41 23.13
N ARG A 548 23.79 9.88 21.95
CA ARG A 548 22.61 10.74 21.80
C ARG A 548 21.33 10.03 22.25
N VAL A 549 21.14 8.78 21.84
CA VAL A 549 19.98 7.96 22.26
C VAL A 549 20.04 7.67 23.78
N ALA A 550 21.20 7.27 24.31
CA ALA A 550 21.39 7.02 25.74
C ALA A 550 21.05 8.27 26.58
N LYS A 551 21.51 9.45 26.15
CA LYS A 551 21.18 10.74 26.80
C LYS A 551 19.69 10.99 26.79
N GLY A 552 18.99 10.75 25.66
CA GLY A 552 17.54 10.92 25.54
C GLY A 552 16.74 9.99 26.45
N LEU A 553 17.29 8.79 26.74
CA LEU A 553 16.70 7.82 27.69
C LEU A 553 17.10 8.07 29.15
N GLY A 554 18.08 8.95 29.39
CA GLY A 554 18.63 9.14 30.73
C GLY A 554 19.48 7.97 31.24
N LEU A 555 20.02 7.15 30.32
CA LEU A 555 20.81 5.96 30.61
C LEU A 555 22.31 6.19 30.40
N PRO A 556 23.21 5.48 31.16
CA PRO A 556 24.63 5.48 30.86
C PRO A 556 24.91 4.77 29.53
N LEU A 557 25.96 5.15 28.84
CA LEU A 557 26.42 4.47 27.65
C LEU A 557 27.10 3.14 28.04
N PRO A 558 26.55 1.95 27.68
CA PRO A 558 27.12 0.65 28.06
C PRO A 558 28.42 0.34 27.33
N ALA A 559 29.12 -0.72 27.73
CA ALA A 559 30.23 -1.27 26.95
C ALA A 559 29.72 -1.73 25.56
N LYS A 560 30.59 -1.53 24.56
CA LYS A 560 30.30 -1.91 23.17
C LYS A 560 30.21 -3.43 23.01
N THR A 561 29.20 -3.91 22.32
CA THR A 561 29.07 -5.33 21.96
C THR A 561 30.22 -5.71 20.99
N PRO A 562 30.90 -6.85 21.19
CA PRO A 562 31.87 -7.34 20.22
C PRO A 562 31.22 -7.58 18.84
N SER A 563 31.86 -7.14 17.78
CA SER A 563 31.41 -7.43 16.41
C SER A 563 32.09 -8.69 15.87
N ALA A 564 31.34 -9.50 15.11
CA ALA A 564 31.86 -10.73 14.50
C ALA A 564 32.87 -10.44 13.38
N GLN A 565 32.73 -9.30 12.71
CA GLN A 565 33.64 -8.78 11.70
C GLN A 565 34.00 -7.32 12.04
N PRO A 566 35.17 -6.82 11.66
CA PRO A 566 35.51 -5.41 11.78
C PRO A 566 34.50 -4.54 11.02
N VAL A 567 34.01 -3.51 11.69
CA VAL A 567 33.06 -2.57 11.07
C VAL A 567 33.81 -1.66 10.10
N GLN A 568 33.35 -1.64 8.85
CA GLN A 568 33.96 -0.86 7.78
C GLN A 568 33.29 0.51 7.67
N ASP A 569 34.09 1.53 7.32
CA ASP A 569 33.57 2.86 6.99
C ASP A 569 33.26 2.92 5.48
N LEU A 570 32.09 2.41 5.10
CA LEU A 570 31.62 2.48 3.73
C LEU A 570 31.25 3.93 3.36
N LYS A 571 31.46 4.27 2.08
CA LYS A 571 31.14 5.61 1.56
C LYS A 571 29.65 5.88 1.68
N PRO A 572 29.22 7.04 2.25
CA PRO A 572 27.82 7.42 2.29
C PRO A 572 27.18 7.49 0.89
N SER A 573 25.91 7.11 0.79
CA SER A 573 25.10 7.15 -0.43
C SER A 573 24.04 8.25 -0.34
N PRO A 574 24.23 9.39 -1.01
CA PRO A 574 23.24 10.49 -1.01
C PRO A 574 21.85 10.07 -1.51
N ALA A 575 21.76 9.06 -2.38
CA ALA A 575 20.50 8.52 -2.87
C ALA A 575 19.59 7.98 -1.75
N LEU A 576 20.12 7.67 -0.57
CA LEU A 576 19.37 7.11 0.56
C LEU A 576 18.65 8.17 1.41
N SER A 577 18.97 9.46 1.29
CA SER A 577 18.33 10.55 2.04
C SER A 577 17.03 11.00 1.34
N ILE A 578 15.94 11.09 2.09
CA ILE A 578 14.68 11.67 1.59
C ILE A 578 14.87 13.16 1.30
N GLN A 579 15.45 13.90 2.25
CA GLN A 579 15.59 15.36 2.16
C GLN A 579 16.44 15.80 0.98
N LYS A 580 17.49 15.03 0.62
CA LYS A 580 18.34 15.31 -0.54
C LYS A 580 17.68 14.98 -1.88
N ASN A 581 16.65 14.10 -1.90
CA ASN A 581 16.01 13.58 -3.11
C ASN A 581 14.52 13.97 -3.22
N MET A 582 14.03 14.81 -2.33
CA MET A 582 12.66 15.33 -2.36
C MET A 582 12.47 16.24 -3.58
N LYS A 583 11.34 16.07 -4.28
CA LYS A 583 10.96 16.98 -5.37
C LYS A 583 10.16 18.17 -4.84
N GLU A 584 10.57 19.37 -5.18
CA GLU A 584 9.88 20.61 -4.84
C GLU A 584 8.79 20.92 -5.90
N ILE A 585 7.75 20.08 -5.94
CA ILE A 585 6.61 20.23 -6.86
C ILE A 585 5.30 20.25 -6.08
N LEU A 586 4.31 21.00 -6.55
CA LEU A 586 2.98 21.06 -5.95
C LEU A 586 2.06 19.95 -6.50
N LYS A 587 2.43 19.32 -7.62
CA LYS A 587 1.69 18.19 -8.19
C LYS A 587 1.53 17.07 -7.16
N GLY A 588 0.29 16.57 -6.99
CA GLY A 588 -0.05 15.52 -6.04
C GLY A 588 -0.17 15.97 -4.59
N ARG A 589 -0.01 17.27 -4.29
CA ARG A 589 -0.17 17.86 -2.95
C ARG A 589 -1.53 18.56 -2.81
N CYS A 590 -1.99 18.67 -1.56
CA CYS A 590 -3.23 19.35 -1.21
C CYS A 590 -2.95 20.55 -0.28
N VAL A 591 -3.52 21.72 -0.63
CA VAL A 591 -3.44 22.93 0.18
C VAL A 591 -4.77 23.14 0.93
N GLY A 592 -4.72 23.22 2.27
CA GLY A 592 -5.86 23.62 3.08
C GLY A 592 -6.00 25.13 3.10
N ILE A 593 -7.18 25.67 2.85
CA ILE A 593 -7.45 27.11 2.89
C ILE A 593 -8.47 27.39 3.99
N LEU A 594 -8.00 27.98 5.08
CA LEU A 594 -8.86 28.40 6.20
C LEU A 594 -9.50 29.75 5.89
N ILE A 595 -10.83 29.77 5.92
CA ILE A 595 -11.65 30.94 5.65
C ILE A 595 -12.73 31.13 6.74
N ASN A 596 -13.35 32.31 6.79
CA ASN A 596 -14.52 32.59 7.62
C ASN A 596 -15.42 33.63 6.92
N ASP A 597 -16.52 34.02 7.56
CA ASP A 597 -17.41 35.05 7.03
C ASP A 597 -16.65 36.35 6.71
N GLY A 598 -16.97 36.93 5.59
CA GLY A 598 -16.34 38.13 5.07
C GLY A 598 -14.99 37.92 4.37
N SER A 599 -14.47 36.70 4.27
CA SER A 599 -13.25 36.40 3.53
C SER A 599 -13.36 36.83 2.08
N ASP A 600 -12.26 37.32 1.49
CA ASP A 600 -12.24 37.88 0.12
C ASP A 600 -12.46 36.76 -0.93
N ALA A 601 -13.61 36.83 -1.61
CA ALA A 601 -14.02 35.85 -2.63
C ALA A 601 -13.03 35.81 -3.81
N GLY A 602 -12.54 36.98 -4.26
CA GLY A 602 -11.60 37.09 -5.38
C GLY A 602 -10.23 36.52 -5.05
N ALA A 603 -9.73 36.74 -3.82
CA ALA A 603 -8.47 36.20 -3.35
C ALA A 603 -8.53 34.68 -3.25
N ILE A 604 -9.63 34.11 -2.72
CA ILE A 604 -9.86 32.66 -2.61
C ILE A 604 -9.89 32.03 -4.00
N ASP A 605 -10.73 32.53 -4.90
CA ASP A 605 -10.86 32.00 -6.27
C ASP A 605 -9.52 32.02 -7.02
N LYS A 606 -8.80 33.17 -6.93
CA LYS A 606 -7.49 33.28 -7.52
C LYS A 606 -6.49 32.27 -6.94
N LEU A 607 -6.45 32.11 -5.62
CA LEU A 607 -5.56 31.16 -4.95
C LEU A 607 -5.84 29.72 -5.39
N GLN A 608 -7.10 29.30 -5.44
CA GLN A 608 -7.49 27.97 -5.91
C GLN A 608 -7.08 27.72 -7.37
N LYS A 609 -7.26 28.72 -8.25
CA LYS A 609 -6.83 28.65 -9.65
C LYS A 609 -5.30 28.54 -9.78
N ASP A 610 -4.54 29.32 -8.99
CA ASP A 610 -3.09 29.28 -9.01
C ASP A 610 -2.54 27.92 -8.51
N ILE A 611 -3.13 27.35 -7.44
CA ILE A 611 -2.82 25.99 -6.94
C ILE A 611 -3.09 24.95 -8.02
N LYS A 612 -4.27 24.98 -8.63
CA LYS A 612 -4.64 24.04 -9.71
C LYS A 612 -3.71 24.15 -10.92
N LYS A 613 -3.34 25.35 -11.31
CA LYS A 613 -2.37 25.60 -12.39
C LYS A 613 -1.00 25.01 -12.10
N ALA A 614 -0.58 25.00 -10.83
CA ALA A 614 0.66 24.36 -10.39
C ALA A 614 0.55 22.83 -10.20
N GLY A 615 -0.62 22.23 -10.51
CA GLY A 615 -0.87 20.79 -10.44
C GLY A 615 -1.27 20.30 -9.05
N GLY A 616 -1.48 21.19 -8.08
CA GLY A 616 -1.97 20.87 -6.75
C GLY A 616 -3.50 20.84 -6.66
N THR A 617 -4.01 20.37 -5.53
CA THR A 617 -5.42 20.44 -5.15
C THR A 617 -5.60 21.38 -3.95
N SER A 618 -6.82 21.89 -3.72
CA SER A 618 -7.13 22.68 -2.54
C SER A 618 -8.44 22.26 -1.92
N LYS A 619 -8.55 22.42 -0.58
CA LYS A 619 -9.79 22.22 0.16
C LYS A 619 -10.05 23.46 1.04
N LEU A 620 -11.28 23.95 1.01
CA LEU A 620 -11.74 25.06 1.88
C LEU A 620 -12.13 24.52 3.25
N VAL A 621 -11.66 25.16 4.30
CA VAL A 621 -11.94 24.82 5.69
C VAL A 621 -12.52 26.05 6.40
N ALA A 622 -13.58 25.86 7.18
CA ALA A 622 -14.20 26.95 7.95
C ALA A 622 -14.87 26.43 9.22
N PRO A 623 -15.22 27.31 10.17
CA PRO A 623 -15.94 26.91 11.40
C PRO A 623 -17.28 26.23 11.14
N ARG A 624 -17.94 26.53 10.02
CA ARG A 624 -19.22 25.93 9.60
C ARG A 624 -19.09 25.32 8.22
N LEU A 625 -19.70 24.16 8.02
CA LEU A 625 -19.64 23.45 6.72
C LEU A 625 -20.42 24.17 5.63
N ASN A 626 -21.57 24.77 5.97
CA ASN A 626 -22.46 25.42 5.03
C ASN A 626 -22.71 26.88 5.42
N GLY A 627 -23.00 27.72 4.41
CA GLY A 627 -23.47 29.08 4.61
C GLY A 627 -22.42 30.08 5.05
N ILE A 628 -21.16 29.87 4.69
CA ILE A 628 -20.12 30.88 4.80
C ILE A 628 -20.43 32.01 3.81
N VAL A 629 -20.51 33.24 4.29
CA VAL A 629 -20.80 34.42 3.49
C VAL A 629 -19.50 35.15 3.16
N LEU A 630 -19.13 35.20 1.88
CA LEU A 630 -17.90 35.85 1.43
C LEU A 630 -18.08 37.39 1.30
N SER A 631 -17.00 38.10 0.99
CA SER A 631 -16.98 39.58 0.86
C SER A 631 -17.93 40.11 -0.20
N ASP A 632 -18.21 39.33 -1.24
CA ASP A 632 -19.16 39.66 -2.33
C ASP A 632 -20.61 39.24 -2.03
N GLN A 633 -20.91 38.84 -0.79
CA GLN A 633 -22.21 38.35 -0.32
C GLN A 633 -22.61 36.98 -0.86
N SER A 634 -21.76 36.32 -1.64
CA SER A 634 -21.98 34.92 -2.04
C SER A 634 -21.93 33.98 -0.84
N LYS A 635 -22.76 32.92 -0.86
CA LYS A 635 -22.77 31.86 0.15
C LYS A 635 -22.12 30.61 -0.44
N ILE A 636 -21.13 30.09 0.24
CA ILE A 636 -20.43 28.89 -0.19
C ILE A 636 -20.53 27.76 0.85
N LYS A 637 -20.41 26.54 0.34
CA LYS A 637 -20.16 25.34 1.13
C LYS A 637 -18.65 25.09 1.10
N VAL A 638 -18.06 24.77 2.25
CA VAL A 638 -16.64 24.38 2.36
C VAL A 638 -16.48 22.86 2.36
N ASP A 639 -15.26 22.40 2.13
CA ASP A 639 -14.93 20.98 2.05
C ASP A 639 -14.79 20.34 3.45
N GLY A 640 -14.45 21.14 4.47
CA GLY A 640 -14.24 20.64 5.81
C GLY A 640 -14.64 21.64 6.90
N GLN A 641 -15.21 21.11 8.00
CA GLN A 641 -15.43 21.87 9.22
C GLN A 641 -14.12 21.91 10.03
N LEU A 642 -13.76 23.08 10.56
CA LEU A 642 -12.46 23.37 11.16
C LEU A 642 -12.00 22.36 12.20
N ALA A 643 -12.84 22.01 13.16
CA ALA A 643 -12.48 21.06 14.24
C ALA A 643 -12.29 19.62 13.72
N GLY A 644 -12.99 19.26 12.62
CA GLY A 644 -12.89 17.94 11.97
C GLY A 644 -11.90 17.89 10.82
N THR A 645 -11.24 19.01 10.48
CA THR A 645 -10.34 19.09 9.33
C THR A 645 -9.04 19.81 9.72
N PRO A 646 -8.21 19.17 10.57
CA PRO A 646 -6.99 19.77 11.07
C PRO A 646 -5.92 19.91 9.98
N SER A 647 -4.94 20.81 10.19
CA SER A 647 -3.91 21.14 9.21
C SER A 647 -2.99 19.98 8.82
N GLN A 648 -2.95 18.89 9.60
CA GLN A 648 -2.22 17.65 9.30
C GLN A 648 -2.66 17.01 8.00
N LEU A 649 -3.93 17.16 7.64
CA LEU A 649 -4.49 16.58 6.40
C LEU A 649 -3.95 17.24 5.12
N PHE A 650 -3.24 18.38 5.23
CA PHE A 650 -2.74 19.16 4.10
C PHE A 650 -1.22 19.18 4.02
N ASP A 651 -0.68 19.39 2.81
CA ASP A 651 0.76 19.53 2.58
C ASP A 651 1.28 20.95 2.81
N ALA A 652 0.43 21.91 2.58
CA ALA A 652 0.62 23.34 2.87
C ALA A 652 -0.71 23.95 3.29
N VAL A 653 -0.68 25.12 3.90
CA VAL A 653 -1.90 25.79 4.35
C VAL A 653 -1.93 27.26 3.94
N ALA A 654 -3.12 27.78 3.73
CA ALA A 654 -3.35 29.22 3.53
C ALA A 654 -4.46 29.71 4.46
N ILE A 655 -4.36 30.94 4.95
CA ILE A 655 -5.33 31.55 5.85
C ILE A 655 -5.77 32.88 5.21
N VAL A 656 -7.03 32.95 4.78
CA VAL A 656 -7.61 34.10 4.11
C VAL A 656 -8.84 34.55 4.88
N LEU A 657 -8.71 35.59 5.69
CA LEU A 657 -9.74 36.04 6.62
C LEU A 657 -10.13 37.51 6.37
N SER A 658 -11.34 37.89 6.77
CA SER A 658 -11.69 39.27 7.04
C SER A 658 -11.22 39.65 8.45
N GLU A 659 -11.17 40.97 8.75
CA GLU A 659 -10.85 41.45 10.08
C GLU A 659 -11.81 40.88 11.16
N ALA A 660 -13.10 40.89 10.88
CA ALA A 660 -14.12 40.33 11.75
C ALA A 660 -13.99 38.80 11.91
N GLY A 661 -13.70 38.10 10.80
CA GLY A 661 -13.46 36.66 10.79
C GLY A 661 -12.23 36.27 11.59
N ALA A 662 -11.15 37.05 11.48
CA ALA A 662 -9.94 36.87 12.26
C ALA A 662 -10.20 37.06 13.77
N ALA A 663 -10.92 38.12 14.14
CA ALA A 663 -11.28 38.40 15.53
C ALA A 663 -12.09 37.26 16.19
N GLN A 664 -12.99 36.60 15.43
CA GLN A 664 -13.71 35.43 15.89
C GLN A 664 -12.77 34.24 16.10
N LEU A 665 -11.89 33.95 15.15
CA LEU A 665 -10.98 32.80 15.19
C LEU A 665 -9.87 32.94 16.24
N LEU A 666 -9.57 34.12 16.72
CA LEU A 666 -8.68 34.32 17.87
C LEU A 666 -9.19 33.67 19.16
N ASN A 667 -10.49 33.40 19.28
CA ASN A 667 -11.09 32.71 20.42
C ASN A 667 -11.40 31.23 20.13
N GLU A 668 -11.04 30.75 18.95
CA GLU A 668 -11.27 29.36 18.52
C GLU A 668 -9.97 28.54 18.62
N GLY A 669 -9.90 27.67 19.62
CA GLY A 669 -8.70 26.85 19.87
C GLY A 669 -8.28 26.04 18.66
N ALA A 670 -9.24 25.49 17.90
CA ALA A 670 -8.95 24.71 16.68
C ALA A 670 -8.27 25.54 15.60
N ALA A 671 -8.59 26.86 15.47
CA ALA A 671 -7.95 27.72 14.49
C ALA A 671 -6.49 28.06 14.87
N ILE A 672 -6.26 28.32 16.17
CA ILE A 672 -4.92 28.57 16.69
C ILE A 672 -4.04 27.32 16.49
N GLN A 673 -4.55 26.15 16.89
CA GLN A 673 -3.85 24.88 16.74
C GLN A 673 -3.60 24.56 15.27
N TRP A 674 -4.54 24.87 14.36
CA TRP A 674 -4.40 24.64 12.93
C TRP A 674 -3.18 25.37 12.34
N ALA A 675 -2.96 26.63 12.73
CA ALA A 675 -1.80 27.40 12.33
C ALA A 675 -0.50 26.94 13.01
N MET A 676 -0.57 26.69 14.33
CA MET A 676 0.57 26.22 15.13
C MET A 676 1.09 24.87 14.62
N ASP A 677 0.20 23.91 14.36
CA ASP A 677 0.56 22.58 13.86
C ASP A 677 1.14 22.66 12.45
N ALA A 678 0.59 23.50 11.57
CA ALA A 678 1.16 23.68 10.22
C ALA A 678 2.61 24.18 10.29
N PHE A 679 2.90 25.13 11.19
CA PHE A 679 4.25 25.63 11.42
C PHE A 679 5.15 24.56 12.02
N GLY A 680 4.70 23.88 13.08
CA GLY A 680 5.42 22.82 13.76
C GLY A 680 5.66 21.60 12.87
N HIS A 681 4.81 21.34 11.88
CA HIS A 681 4.97 20.28 10.89
C HIS A 681 5.73 20.74 9.63
N LEU A 682 6.43 21.88 9.70
CA LEU A 682 7.36 22.38 8.68
C LEU A 682 6.69 22.72 7.34
N LYS A 683 5.37 23.03 7.35
CA LYS A 683 4.59 23.34 6.16
C LYS A 683 4.72 24.81 5.76
N ALA A 684 4.53 25.09 4.48
CA ALA A 684 4.33 26.47 4.04
C ALA A 684 3.01 27.03 4.59
N ILE A 685 3.02 28.29 4.99
CA ILE A 685 1.85 29.00 5.48
C ILE A 685 1.68 30.27 4.63
N GLY A 686 0.60 30.30 3.83
CA GLY A 686 0.14 31.50 3.16
C GLY A 686 -0.82 32.28 4.05
N PHE A 687 -0.80 33.61 4.02
CA PHE A 687 -1.74 34.39 4.80
C PHE A 687 -2.05 35.73 4.12
N ASN A 688 -3.21 36.30 4.41
CA ASN A 688 -3.49 37.72 4.10
C ASN A 688 -3.25 38.58 5.35
N LYS A 689 -3.15 39.87 5.19
CA LYS A 689 -2.81 40.80 6.27
C LYS A 689 -3.71 40.67 7.51
N GLU A 690 -4.99 40.44 7.31
CA GLU A 690 -6.01 40.27 8.36
C GLU A 690 -5.85 39.00 9.19
N ALA A 691 -5.19 37.98 8.62
CA ALA A 691 -4.89 36.74 9.33
C ALA A 691 -3.67 36.82 10.26
N ARG A 692 -2.86 37.88 10.19
CA ARG A 692 -1.62 38.03 10.96
C ARG A 692 -1.82 37.87 12.48
N PRO A 693 -2.86 38.46 13.10
CA PRO A 693 -3.10 38.28 14.55
C PRO A 693 -3.30 36.81 14.96
N LEU A 694 -3.90 35.97 14.10
CA LEU A 694 -4.06 34.53 14.37
C LEU A 694 -2.71 33.81 14.36
N LEU A 695 -1.84 34.16 13.40
CA LEU A 695 -0.49 33.60 13.33
C LEU A 695 0.35 33.98 14.56
N ASP A 696 0.28 35.24 14.97
CA ASP A 696 0.99 35.75 16.16
C ASP A 696 0.52 35.01 17.43
N LYS A 697 -0.80 34.81 17.58
CA LYS A 697 -1.37 34.06 18.71
C LYS A 697 -0.99 32.58 18.68
N ALA A 698 -0.83 32.00 17.50
CA ALA A 698 -0.36 30.63 17.31
C ALA A 698 1.16 30.45 17.46
N GLY A 699 1.91 31.53 17.74
CA GLY A 699 3.37 31.49 17.88
C GLY A 699 4.11 31.22 16.56
N VAL A 700 3.49 31.53 15.43
CA VAL A 700 4.09 31.34 14.10
C VAL A 700 5.10 32.46 13.83
N ALA A 701 6.38 32.10 13.87
CA ALA A 701 7.47 33.03 13.57
C ALA A 701 7.53 33.34 12.05
N ALA A 702 8.00 34.54 11.72
CA ALA A 702 8.25 34.89 10.33
C ALA A 702 9.50 34.18 9.81
N ASP A 703 9.37 33.47 8.70
CA ASP A 703 10.47 32.84 7.96
C ASP A 703 10.15 32.77 6.46
N GLU A 704 11.03 32.11 5.68
CA GLU A 704 10.85 32.00 4.23
C GLU A 704 9.60 31.19 3.81
N GLY A 705 9.06 30.35 4.68
CA GLY A 705 7.86 29.53 4.43
C GLY A 705 6.56 30.16 4.94
N VAL A 706 6.62 31.32 5.62
CA VAL A 706 5.45 32.09 6.12
C VAL A 706 5.33 33.37 5.30
N VAL A 707 4.53 33.32 4.25
CA VAL A 707 4.49 34.36 3.22
C VAL A 707 3.05 34.80 2.92
N GLU A 708 2.87 35.99 2.36
CA GLU A 708 1.56 36.42 1.87
C GLU A 708 1.06 35.52 0.74
N THR A 709 -0.27 35.31 0.69
CA THR A 709 -0.92 34.56 -0.38
C THR A 709 -0.65 35.18 -1.75
N GLY A 710 -0.22 34.35 -2.72
CA GLY A 710 0.13 34.81 -4.07
C GLY A 710 1.16 33.89 -4.71
N LYS A 711 1.87 34.40 -5.71
CA LYS A 711 2.85 33.63 -6.48
C LYS A 711 3.96 33.01 -5.59
N GLN A 712 4.44 33.76 -4.61
CA GLN A 712 5.48 33.30 -3.68
C GLN A 712 4.97 32.12 -2.86
N PHE A 713 3.74 32.18 -2.35
CA PHE A 713 3.15 31.09 -1.60
C PHE A 713 3.07 29.80 -2.44
N ILE A 714 2.68 29.87 -3.72
CA ILE A 714 2.60 28.69 -4.59
C ILE A 714 3.97 27.99 -4.72
N ILE A 715 5.07 28.76 -4.78
CA ILE A 715 6.43 28.21 -4.80
C ILE A 715 6.77 27.58 -3.46
N MET A 716 6.46 28.26 -2.34
CA MET A 716 6.76 27.74 -1.00
C MET A 716 5.91 26.53 -0.64
N ALA A 717 4.65 26.44 -1.09
CA ALA A 717 3.76 25.30 -0.85
C ALA A 717 4.29 23.96 -1.42
N ALA A 718 5.24 24.02 -2.34
CA ALA A 718 5.95 22.85 -2.85
C ALA A 718 7.09 22.35 -1.95
N LYS A 719 7.41 23.06 -0.86
CA LYS A 719 8.57 22.80 0.00
C LYS A 719 8.19 22.34 1.40
N ARG A 720 9.18 21.81 2.12
CA ARG A 720 9.18 21.62 3.56
C ARG A 720 10.35 22.41 4.17
N PHE A 721 10.12 22.99 5.35
CA PHE A 721 11.05 23.96 5.98
C PHE A 721 11.79 23.31 7.14
N PHE A 722 12.69 22.37 6.82
CA PHE A 722 13.46 21.60 7.80
C PHE A 722 14.35 22.45 8.71
N GLN A 723 14.74 23.65 8.29
CA GLN A 723 15.47 24.60 9.11
C GLN A 723 14.69 25.08 10.35
N ARG A 724 13.38 24.88 10.41
CA ARG A 724 12.56 25.16 11.60
C ARG A 724 12.76 24.15 12.74
N GLU A 725 13.26 22.95 12.45
CA GLU A 725 13.32 21.86 13.42
C GLU A 725 13.87 22.29 14.79
N PRO A 726 15.00 22.99 14.92
CA PRO A 726 15.54 23.38 16.22
C PRO A 726 14.66 24.39 16.99
N SER A 727 13.76 25.10 16.29
CA SER A 727 12.89 26.11 16.91
C SER A 727 11.52 25.57 17.30
N VAL A 728 11.09 24.44 16.75
CA VAL A 728 9.73 23.92 16.94
C VAL A 728 9.68 22.64 17.79
N ARG A 729 10.82 21.96 17.97
CA ARG A 729 10.89 20.77 18.82
C ARG A 729 12.31 20.49 19.31
N MET A 730 12.40 19.90 20.50
CA MET A 730 13.66 19.35 20.99
C MET A 730 13.80 17.91 20.45
N LEU A 731 14.78 17.71 19.58
CA LEU A 731 15.13 16.39 19.10
C LEU A 731 16.23 15.78 19.99
N ALA A 732 16.17 14.46 20.21
CA ALA A 732 17.14 13.74 21.01
C ALA A 732 18.55 13.83 20.39
#